data_3d8a930b5ed6473946bda2d7b1f7776a
#
_entry.id   3d8a930b5ed6473946bda2d7b1f7776a
#
_cell.length_a   1.000
_cell.length_b   1.000
_cell.length_c   1.000
_cell.angle_alpha   90.00
_cell.angle_beta   90.00
_cell.angle_gamma   90.00
#
_symmetry.space_group_name_H-M   'P 1'
#
loop_
_entity.id
_entity.type
_entity.pdbx_description
1 polymer ?
#
loop_
_entity_poly.entity_id
_entity_poly.type
_entity_poly.pdbx_seq_one_letter_code
_entity_poly.pdbx_strand_id
1 'polypeptide(L)'
;MLRIKSSNLRQEKFQASASLSLRWPVVSLLQPSLKFPSIMELRINVAHVERIARELGVKAIHVGAVAHLFSEGSTVPFIARYRKEQTGEMDEVKITAVRDRMEQMQAIDDRRSSILKSLEERNLLTDALKDKITKADSLTVLEDLFAPYRPKRRTRATIAKDKGLEPLADWIEANQSDRSANPTAEAEKYVKPDAENDEQKVKDVAEALGGARDIIAERFSDNAEIRAAMRKLYQDQGTVTSKVLYGKEEDAEAAKFRDYFDWNEPLKTIPSHRMLAIRRGESEGFLMMRVNPPELNATALIEGMATRAISPGADQMKLAATDCYKRLLGPSMETEMRLESKKKADAEAVKVFADNLRELLLAAPLGQKRVLGIDPGFRTGCKVVALDAQGKLLFNDVIYLIGSGNTLMQAKELLTNVVKHYHIEAIAIGNGTASRETESFVNKIGLPKHIPVIMVSEAGASVYSASDVAREEFPDHDVTVRGSVSIARRLMDPLSELVKVDPKAIGVGQYQHDVDQNQLKASLDDTVLSCVNGVGVELNTASKQLLSYVSGLNSTHAANIVAYRNENGAFKSRRELLKVPRLGDKAFEQAAGFLRIRDAEHPLDRSAVHPERYALVEQMASDIGCTLPELLSKPELRAKVDLKKYVSADVGLPTLQDIMNELNKPGRDPRKQFEVFHFQEGVEKPEDLQIGMKLPGIVTNVAAFGAFVDIGVHQDGLVHVSQLSDNFVKDASEVVKVAQRVQVTVIEVDLPRKRIALSMKSKPDFEKKKPSGPPGQGGGGQRSFSSSGGRPQQGGGMGNPFGGGDWFTQAASKGKK
;
A
#
# COMPACT_ATOMS: atom_id res chain seq x y z
N MET A 1 -49.26 51.59 16.37
CA MET A 1 -50.07 51.74 17.63
C MET A 1 -49.80 50.56 18.53
N LEU A 2 -49.29 50.89 19.72
CA LEU A 2 -49.39 50.19 21.02
C LEU A 2 -48.64 48.87 21.15
N ARG A 3 -47.42 48.81 21.79
CA ARG A 3 -47.04 49.03 23.23
C ARG A 3 -47.44 47.85 24.12
N ILE A 4 -46.39 47.13 24.65
CA ILE A 4 -45.86 47.14 26.04
C ILE A 4 -46.51 46.06 26.94
N LYS A 5 -45.76 45.15 27.60
CA LYS A 5 -44.91 45.23 28.84
C LYS A 5 -44.48 43.82 29.21
N SER A 6 -43.29 43.50 29.46
CA SER A 6 -42.39 43.48 30.66
C SER A 6 -43.01 43.03 31.99
N SER A 7 -42.39 41.98 32.61
CA SER A 7 -42.00 41.85 34.02
C SER A 7 -41.41 40.47 34.26
N ASN A 8 -40.18 40.27 34.56
CA ASN A 8 -39.35 40.40 35.76
C ASN A 8 -39.70 39.45 36.94
N LEU A 9 -38.60 38.77 37.38
CA LEU A 9 -38.25 38.24 38.72
C LEU A 9 -38.67 36.79 39.04
N ARG A 10 -37.79 35.87 39.30
CA ARG A 10 -36.86 35.76 40.47
C ARG A 10 -35.87 34.65 40.35
N GLN A 11 -34.69 34.95 40.88
CA GLN A 11 -33.60 34.02 41.20
C GLN A 11 -33.97 33.00 42.25
N GLU A 12 -33.44 31.78 42.09
CA GLU A 12 -32.91 31.05 43.22
C GLU A 12 -31.78 30.07 42.78
N LYS A 13 -30.77 30.09 43.60
CA LYS A 13 -29.49 29.36 43.50
C LYS A 13 -29.71 27.88 43.73
N PHE A 14 -29.01 27.03 42.93
CA PHE A 14 -28.39 25.80 43.46
C PHE A 14 -27.06 25.53 42.80
N GLN A 15 -26.08 25.06 43.60
CA GLN A 15 -24.70 24.92 43.33
C GLN A 15 -24.33 23.69 42.49
N ALA A 16 -23.38 23.90 41.64
CA ALA A 16 -22.20 23.09 41.32
C ALA A 16 -22.29 21.56 41.20
N SER A 17 -22.07 21.09 39.98
CA SER A 17 -21.15 20.01 39.71
C SER A 17 -20.52 20.21 38.31
N ALA A 18 -19.20 20.26 38.27
CA ALA A 18 -18.39 20.49 37.11
C ALA A 18 -18.45 19.30 36.15
N SER A 19 -18.95 19.50 34.94
CA SER A 19 -18.70 18.63 33.80
C SER A 19 -17.85 19.38 32.79
N LEU A 20 -16.61 18.96 32.66
CA LEU A 20 -15.68 19.42 31.62
C LEU A 20 -16.26 19.06 30.24
N SER A 21 -16.85 20.04 29.57
CA SER A 21 -17.13 19.95 28.16
C SER A 21 -15.85 20.27 27.39
N LEU A 22 -15.14 19.25 26.91
CA LEU A 22 -14.10 19.36 25.88
C LEU A 22 -14.76 19.91 24.59
N ARG A 23 -14.63 21.20 24.36
CA ARG A 23 -14.83 21.81 23.04
C ARG A 23 -13.68 21.36 22.15
N TRP A 24 -13.97 20.49 21.21
CA TRP A 24 -13.11 20.25 20.06
C TRP A 24 -13.13 21.53 19.20
N PRO A 25 -11.96 22.04 18.76
CA PRO A 25 -11.94 23.07 17.75
C PRO A 25 -12.47 22.44 16.45
N VAL A 26 -13.40 23.13 15.81
CA VAL A 26 -13.79 22.88 14.42
C VAL A 26 -12.56 23.16 13.57
N VAL A 27 -11.81 22.10 13.27
CA VAL A 27 -10.76 22.15 12.26
C VAL A 27 -11.49 22.25 10.93
N SER A 28 -11.46 23.43 10.34
CA SER A 28 -11.81 23.60 8.93
C SER A 28 -10.95 22.62 8.16
N LEU A 29 -11.59 21.67 7.48
CA LEU A 29 -10.97 20.80 6.49
C LEU A 29 -10.48 21.67 5.33
N LEU A 30 -9.34 22.33 5.53
CA LEU A 30 -8.52 22.83 4.45
C LEU A 30 -8.14 21.61 3.60
N GLN A 31 -8.51 21.66 2.33
CA GLN A 31 -8.11 20.70 1.32
C GLN A 31 -6.66 20.26 1.53
N PRO A 32 -6.32 18.98 1.49
CA PRO A 32 -4.95 18.58 1.31
C PRO A 32 -4.56 19.09 -0.09
N SER A 33 -3.93 20.27 -0.16
CA SER A 33 -3.08 20.57 -1.28
C SER A 33 -2.21 19.33 -1.47
N LEU A 34 -2.18 18.76 -2.67
CA LEU A 34 -1.17 17.78 -3.08
C LEU A 34 0.20 18.41 -2.81
N LYS A 35 0.64 18.36 -1.58
CA LYS A 35 2.03 18.54 -1.22
C LYS A 35 2.66 17.22 -1.61
N PHE A 36 3.21 17.15 -2.82
CA PHE A 36 4.34 16.26 -3.01
C PHE A 36 5.25 16.44 -1.79
N PRO A 37 5.75 15.33 -1.18
CA PRO A 37 6.67 15.46 -0.09
C PRO A 37 7.71 16.49 -0.53
N SER A 38 7.86 17.57 0.23
CA SER A 38 8.84 18.62 -0.07
C SER A 38 10.13 17.87 -0.32
N ILE A 39 10.71 18.09 -1.49
CA ILE A 39 12.02 17.54 -1.81
C ILE A 39 12.89 18.03 -0.68
N MET A 40 13.14 17.16 0.29
CA MET A 40 14.12 17.38 1.35
C MET A 40 15.39 17.70 0.59
N GLU A 41 16.10 18.80 0.94
CA GLU A 41 17.41 19.07 0.37
C GLU A 41 18.28 17.84 0.64
N LEU A 42 18.30 16.92 -0.31
CA LEU A 42 19.09 15.69 -0.25
C LEU A 42 20.56 16.12 -0.28
N ARG A 43 21.21 16.10 0.88
CA ARG A 43 22.64 16.33 0.98
C ARG A 43 23.35 15.15 0.32
N ILE A 44 24.01 15.42 -0.82
CA ILE A 44 24.77 14.42 -1.53
C ILE A 44 25.99 14.05 -0.68
N ASN A 45 25.92 12.85 -0.09
CA ASN A 45 27.02 12.26 0.67
C ASN A 45 27.66 11.15 -0.18
N VAL A 46 28.96 11.28 -0.48
CA VAL A 46 29.69 10.30 -1.31
C VAL A 46 29.63 8.88 -0.72
N ALA A 47 29.71 8.74 0.61
CA ALA A 47 29.60 7.43 1.26
C ALA A 47 28.20 6.81 1.08
N HIS A 48 27.15 7.61 1.05
CA HIS A 48 25.79 7.14 0.73
C HIS A 48 25.72 6.66 -0.72
N VAL A 49 26.24 7.44 -1.64
CA VAL A 49 26.25 7.11 -3.08
C VAL A 49 26.96 5.77 -3.32
N GLU A 50 28.14 5.56 -2.74
CA GLU A 50 28.89 4.32 -2.86
C GLU A 50 28.19 3.13 -2.25
N ARG A 51 27.53 3.32 -1.11
CA ARG A 51 26.78 2.28 -0.43
C ARG A 51 25.54 1.87 -1.23
N ILE A 52 24.73 2.83 -1.68
CA ILE A 52 23.56 2.60 -2.53
C ILE A 52 23.96 1.88 -3.81
N ALA A 53 25.06 2.31 -4.43
CA ALA A 53 25.58 1.67 -5.65
C ALA A 53 25.89 0.18 -5.44
N ARG A 54 26.52 -0.18 -4.31
CA ARG A 54 26.79 -1.59 -3.95
C ARG A 54 25.51 -2.36 -3.65
N GLU A 55 24.57 -1.77 -2.90
CA GLU A 55 23.30 -2.42 -2.51
C GLU A 55 22.42 -2.71 -3.75
N LEU A 56 22.38 -1.79 -4.72
CA LEU A 56 21.55 -1.92 -5.93
C LEU A 56 22.27 -2.54 -7.13
N GLY A 57 23.57 -2.84 -7.01
CA GLY A 57 24.37 -3.41 -8.10
C GLY A 57 24.54 -2.48 -9.30
N VAL A 58 24.64 -1.15 -9.06
CA VAL A 58 24.77 -0.11 -10.08
C VAL A 58 26.07 0.68 -9.87
N LYS A 59 26.52 1.44 -10.89
CA LYS A 59 27.75 2.24 -10.75
C LYS A 59 27.50 3.47 -9.87
N ALA A 60 28.45 3.82 -9.00
CA ALA A 60 28.36 4.97 -8.10
C ALA A 60 28.15 6.30 -8.85
N ILE A 61 28.77 6.47 -10.03
CA ILE A 61 28.61 7.67 -10.86
C ILE A 61 27.14 7.89 -11.27
N HIS A 62 26.40 6.81 -11.59
CA HIS A 62 25.00 6.90 -11.98
C HIS A 62 24.09 7.21 -10.77
N VAL A 63 24.40 6.63 -9.60
CA VAL A 63 23.70 6.98 -8.35
C VAL A 63 23.94 8.44 -8.00
N GLY A 64 25.19 8.92 -8.15
CA GLY A 64 25.53 10.32 -7.95
C GLY A 64 24.78 11.26 -8.89
N ALA A 65 24.63 10.89 -10.16
CA ALA A 65 23.84 11.65 -11.14
C ALA A 65 22.37 11.70 -10.78
N VAL A 66 21.76 10.57 -10.36
CA VAL A 66 20.37 10.52 -9.86
C VAL A 66 20.18 11.44 -8.64
N ALA A 67 21.10 11.36 -7.68
CA ALA A 67 21.09 12.21 -6.50
C ALA A 67 21.16 13.71 -6.85
N HIS A 68 22.00 14.08 -7.82
CA HIS A 68 22.10 15.45 -8.30
C HIS A 68 20.81 15.92 -8.96
N LEU A 69 20.25 15.12 -9.86
CA LEU A 69 18.97 15.42 -10.52
C LEU A 69 17.82 15.61 -9.51
N PHE A 70 17.78 14.80 -8.45
CA PHE A 70 16.82 15.00 -7.36
C PHE A 70 17.07 16.31 -6.61
N SER A 71 18.32 16.68 -6.33
CA SER A 71 18.63 17.95 -5.66
C SER A 71 18.24 19.17 -6.50
N GLU A 72 18.20 19.00 -7.83
CA GLU A 72 17.67 19.98 -8.77
C GLU A 72 16.13 19.96 -8.88
N GLY A 73 15.44 19.03 -8.19
CA GLY A 73 14.01 18.90 -8.19
C GLY A 73 13.44 18.13 -9.38
N SER A 74 14.24 17.33 -10.06
CA SER A 74 13.78 16.46 -11.13
C SER A 74 12.92 15.31 -10.58
N THR A 75 11.91 14.91 -11.33
CA THR A 75 10.98 13.84 -10.94
C THR A 75 11.46 12.48 -11.47
N VAL A 76 11.01 11.38 -10.82
CA VAL A 76 11.37 10.01 -11.24
C VAL A 76 11.05 9.75 -12.72
N PRO A 77 9.84 10.03 -13.27
CA PRO A 77 9.56 9.79 -14.67
C PRO A 77 10.42 10.61 -15.64
N PHE A 78 10.74 11.85 -15.29
CA PHE A 78 11.60 12.71 -16.10
C PHE A 78 13.02 12.15 -16.17
N ILE A 79 13.59 11.77 -15.03
CA ILE A 79 14.93 11.17 -14.95
C ILE A 79 14.99 9.88 -15.77
N ALA A 80 14.03 8.98 -15.56
CA ALA A 80 14.00 7.69 -16.23
C ALA A 80 13.87 7.80 -17.75
N ARG A 81 13.14 8.79 -18.24
CA ARG A 81 12.86 8.92 -19.66
C ARG A 81 13.86 9.81 -20.40
N TYR A 82 14.27 10.94 -19.81
CA TYR A 82 15.02 11.99 -20.51
C TYR A 82 16.45 12.20 -20.03
N ARG A 83 16.92 11.43 -19.04
CA ARG A 83 18.28 11.52 -18.47
C ARG A 83 18.99 10.15 -18.41
N LYS A 84 18.67 9.27 -19.38
CA LYS A 84 19.17 7.87 -19.43
C LYS A 84 20.69 7.75 -19.44
N GLU A 85 21.38 8.60 -20.21
CA GLU A 85 22.83 8.57 -20.33
C GLU A 85 23.50 8.88 -18.99
N GLN A 86 23.01 9.86 -18.26
CA GLN A 86 23.55 10.27 -16.97
C GLN A 86 23.33 9.18 -15.91
N THR A 87 22.21 8.47 -15.99
CA THR A 87 21.77 7.50 -14.98
C THR A 87 22.13 6.05 -15.33
N GLY A 88 22.78 5.83 -16.51
CA GLY A 88 23.11 4.49 -16.97
C GLY A 88 21.88 3.62 -17.23
N GLU A 89 20.87 4.19 -17.84
CA GLU A 89 19.61 3.54 -18.24
C GLU A 89 18.81 2.94 -17.06
N MET A 90 18.91 3.54 -15.86
CA MET A 90 18.09 3.11 -14.74
C MET A 90 16.60 3.33 -15.07
N ASP A 91 15.80 2.32 -14.80
CA ASP A 91 14.35 2.40 -14.85
C ASP A 91 13.76 3.16 -13.65
N GLU A 92 12.45 3.46 -13.70
CA GLU A 92 11.75 4.15 -12.61
C GLU A 92 11.88 3.43 -11.28
N VAL A 93 11.90 2.08 -11.27
CA VAL A 93 12.00 1.27 -10.05
C VAL A 93 13.36 1.49 -9.36
N LYS A 94 14.45 1.44 -10.12
CA LYS A 94 15.79 1.68 -9.57
C LYS A 94 15.99 3.12 -9.13
N ILE A 95 15.48 4.09 -9.89
CA ILE A 95 15.56 5.52 -9.54
C ILE A 95 14.78 5.79 -8.24
N THR A 96 13.58 5.22 -8.10
CA THR A 96 12.79 5.28 -6.86
C THR A 96 13.54 4.64 -5.70
N ALA A 97 14.15 3.46 -5.90
CA ALA A 97 14.94 2.79 -4.88
C ALA A 97 16.16 3.63 -4.43
N VAL A 98 16.82 4.35 -5.34
CA VAL A 98 17.89 5.30 -4.99
C VAL A 98 17.34 6.42 -4.12
N ARG A 99 16.21 7.06 -4.49
CA ARG A 99 15.54 8.11 -3.70
C ARG A 99 15.26 7.64 -2.29
N ASP A 100 14.51 6.54 -2.18
CA ASP A 100 14.03 6.02 -0.90
C ASP A 100 15.19 5.62 0.01
N ARG A 101 16.28 5.08 -0.60
CA ARG A 101 17.47 4.69 0.17
C ARG A 101 18.28 5.90 0.62
N MET A 102 18.35 6.96 -0.18
CA MET A 102 18.96 8.22 0.23
C MET A 102 18.23 8.84 1.42
N GLU A 103 16.90 8.88 1.39
CA GLU A 103 16.08 9.37 2.49
C GLU A 103 16.30 8.56 3.79
N GLN A 104 16.37 7.23 3.67
CA GLN A 104 16.68 6.36 4.81
C GLN A 104 18.07 6.64 5.40
N MET A 105 19.08 6.83 4.56
CA MET A 105 20.44 7.12 5.02
C MET A 105 20.54 8.50 5.65
N GLN A 106 19.84 9.49 5.11
CA GLN A 106 19.74 10.81 5.72
C GLN A 106 19.11 10.73 7.12
N ALA A 107 18.04 9.95 7.27
CA ALA A 107 17.40 9.74 8.58
C ALA A 107 18.35 9.08 9.60
N ILE A 108 19.23 8.16 9.15
CA ILE A 108 20.26 7.55 9.98
C ILE A 108 21.29 8.61 10.43
N ASP A 109 21.75 9.47 9.53
CA ASP A 109 22.70 10.53 9.82
C ASP A 109 22.13 11.59 10.77
N ASP A 110 20.90 12.00 10.56
CA ASP A 110 20.21 12.95 11.43
C ASP A 110 20.05 12.34 12.85
N ARG A 111 19.70 11.07 12.94
CA ARG A 111 19.61 10.37 14.22
C ARG A 111 20.95 10.22 14.88
N ARG A 112 22.00 9.86 14.14
CA ARG A 112 23.38 9.76 14.62
C ARG A 112 23.83 11.09 15.23
N SER A 113 23.60 12.17 14.51
CA SER A 113 23.94 13.53 14.96
C SER A 113 23.21 13.92 16.25
N SER A 114 21.94 13.59 16.35
CA SER A 114 21.11 13.82 17.54
C SER A 114 21.63 13.03 18.75
N ILE A 115 22.02 11.77 18.57
CA ILE A 115 22.58 10.92 19.62
C ILE A 115 23.93 11.46 20.10
N LEU A 116 24.85 11.77 19.18
CA LEU A 116 26.16 12.32 19.51
C LEU A 116 26.04 13.62 20.31
N LYS A 117 25.19 14.53 19.87
CA LYS A 117 24.91 15.78 20.58
C LYS A 117 24.37 15.55 22.00
N SER A 118 23.41 14.65 22.16
CA SER A 118 22.84 14.32 23.48
C SER A 118 23.85 13.71 24.42
N LEU A 119 24.77 12.88 23.93
CA LEU A 119 25.83 12.28 24.74
C LEU A 119 26.91 13.29 25.14
N GLU A 120 27.26 14.20 24.20
CA GLU A 120 28.24 15.27 24.42
C GLU A 120 27.74 16.27 25.47
N GLU A 121 26.50 16.76 25.36
CA GLU A 121 25.85 17.66 26.31
C GLU A 121 25.79 17.09 27.73
N ARG A 122 25.76 15.76 27.85
CA ARG A 122 25.70 15.05 29.15
C ARG A 122 27.05 14.54 29.63
N ASN A 123 28.16 14.87 28.95
CA ASN A 123 29.50 14.38 29.22
C ASN A 123 29.63 12.83 29.30
N LEU A 124 28.86 12.13 28.47
CA LEU A 124 28.83 10.64 28.42
C LEU A 124 29.52 10.10 27.15
N LEU A 125 29.98 10.96 26.25
CA LEU A 125 30.60 10.58 25.00
C LEU A 125 32.09 10.24 25.20
N THR A 126 32.43 8.94 25.09
CA THR A 126 33.80 8.49 25.02
C THR A 126 34.24 8.29 23.57
N ASP A 127 35.57 8.35 23.29
CA ASP A 127 36.10 8.16 21.94
C ASP A 127 35.70 6.78 21.35
N ALA A 128 35.73 5.71 22.18
CA ALA A 128 35.31 4.39 21.74
C ALA A 128 33.83 4.32 21.41
N LEU A 129 32.96 5.01 22.15
CA LEU A 129 31.53 5.08 21.88
C LEU A 129 31.26 5.91 20.61
N LYS A 130 31.95 7.04 20.47
CA LYS A 130 31.88 7.89 19.26
C LYS A 130 32.24 7.11 18.01
N ASP A 131 33.32 6.32 18.03
CA ASP A 131 33.73 5.47 16.92
C ASP A 131 32.65 4.42 16.58
N LYS A 132 32.09 3.72 17.58
CA LYS A 132 31.00 2.75 17.39
C LYS A 132 29.74 3.40 16.79
N ILE A 133 29.31 4.57 17.29
CA ILE A 133 28.14 5.31 16.79
C ILE A 133 28.39 5.80 15.36
N THR A 134 29.60 6.28 15.05
CA THR A 134 29.96 6.75 13.72
C THR A 134 29.93 5.62 12.68
N LYS A 135 30.36 4.42 13.06
CA LYS A 135 30.37 3.21 12.23
C LYS A 135 29.02 2.51 12.13
N ALA A 136 28.07 2.85 12.98
CA ALA A 136 26.73 2.22 12.97
C ALA A 136 26.03 2.47 11.63
N ASP A 137 25.50 1.42 11.03
CA ASP A 137 24.96 1.42 9.65
C ASP A 137 23.43 1.32 9.59
N SER A 138 22.77 1.24 10.74
CA SER A 138 21.32 1.18 10.83
C SER A 138 20.78 1.92 12.06
N LEU A 139 19.53 2.35 12.01
CA LEU A 139 18.83 2.97 13.14
C LEU A 139 18.81 2.02 14.33
N THR A 140 18.62 0.73 14.10
CA THR A 140 18.56 -0.29 15.16
C THR A 140 19.87 -0.36 15.94
N VAL A 141 21.01 -0.41 15.23
CA VAL A 141 22.34 -0.43 15.88
C VAL A 141 22.60 0.87 16.64
N LEU A 142 22.23 2.03 16.07
CA LEU A 142 22.32 3.33 16.76
C LEU A 142 21.52 3.34 18.05
N GLU A 143 20.28 2.82 18.01
CA GLU A 143 19.41 2.77 19.18
C GLU A 143 19.91 1.80 20.26
N ASP A 144 20.48 0.67 19.86
CA ASP A 144 21.10 -0.29 20.80
C ASP A 144 22.34 0.32 21.49
N LEU A 145 23.18 1.02 20.75
CA LEU A 145 24.34 1.72 21.32
C LEU A 145 23.94 2.86 22.27
N PHE A 146 22.81 3.50 22.02
CA PHE A 146 22.29 4.59 22.83
C PHE A 146 21.44 4.11 24.01
N ALA A 147 20.94 2.87 24.01
CA ALA A 147 20.04 2.33 25.02
C ALA A 147 20.52 2.50 26.46
N PRO A 148 21.82 2.22 26.83
CA PRO A 148 22.34 2.40 28.18
C PRO A 148 22.27 3.86 28.65
N TYR A 149 22.34 4.81 27.77
CA TYR A 149 22.44 6.25 28.02
C TYR A 149 21.10 6.99 27.94
N ARG A 150 20.02 6.32 27.60
CA ARG A 150 18.70 6.93 27.58
C ARG A 150 18.24 7.33 28.96
N PRO A 151 17.61 8.49 29.15
CA PRO A 151 16.93 8.80 30.40
C PRO A 151 15.85 7.75 30.67
N LYS A 152 16.04 6.98 31.74
CA LYS A 152 15.07 5.94 32.13
C LYS A 152 14.13 6.47 33.19
N ARG A 153 12.90 5.93 33.25
CA ARG A 153 12.03 6.08 34.40
C ARG A 153 12.61 5.27 35.57
N ARG A 154 12.15 5.53 36.79
CA ARG A 154 12.58 4.79 37.97
C ARG A 154 12.36 3.29 37.77
N THR A 155 13.46 2.54 37.61
CA THR A 155 13.48 1.08 37.37
C THR A 155 13.82 0.36 38.65
N ARG A 156 13.64 -0.98 38.70
CA ARG A 156 14.13 -1.78 39.84
C ARG A 156 15.65 -1.62 40.01
N ALA A 157 16.39 -1.57 38.92
CA ALA A 157 17.83 -1.37 38.95
C ALA A 157 18.21 0.03 39.48
N THR A 158 17.50 1.10 39.14
CA THR A 158 17.75 2.42 39.71
C THR A 158 17.44 2.44 41.21
N ILE A 159 16.35 1.81 41.65
CA ILE A 159 16.02 1.67 43.06
C ILE A 159 17.12 0.89 43.79
N ALA A 160 17.65 -0.19 43.20
CA ALA A 160 18.75 -0.96 43.80
C ALA A 160 20.04 -0.15 43.85
N LYS A 161 20.32 0.72 42.86
CA LYS A 161 21.46 1.65 42.90
C LYS A 161 21.29 2.71 43.97
N ASP A 162 20.10 3.27 44.16
CA ASP A 162 19.77 4.22 45.21
C ASP A 162 19.97 3.59 46.62
N LYS A 163 19.75 2.25 46.76
CA LYS A 163 20.04 1.47 47.96
C LYS A 163 21.54 1.19 48.17
N GLY A 164 22.40 1.56 47.22
CA GLY A 164 23.84 1.36 47.28
C GLY A 164 24.27 -0.06 46.93
N LEU A 165 23.49 -0.81 46.14
CA LEU A 165 23.76 -2.20 45.76
C LEU A 165 24.59 -2.36 44.49
N GLU A 166 24.98 -1.27 43.82
CA GLU A 166 25.81 -1.33 42.60
C GLU A 166 27.19 -1.97 42.85
N PRO A 167 27.92 -1.67 43.95
CA PRO A 167 29.20 -2.34 44.22
C PRO A 167 29.06 -3.84 44.47
N LEU A 168 27.91 -4.32 44.99
CA LEU A 168 27.63 -5.76 45.10
C LEU A 168 27.43 -6.40 43.74
N ALA A 169 26.72 -5.73 42.82
CA ALA A 169 26.58 -6.18 41.45
C ALA A 169 27.94 -6.27 40.75
N ASP A 170 28.78 -5.23 40.88
CA ASP A 170 30.14 -5.20 40.33
C ASP A 170 31.02 -6.32 40.89
N TRP A 171 30.91 -6.58 42.22
CA TRP A 171 31.64 -7.66 42.86
C TRP A 171 31.23 -9.04 42.35
N ILE A 172 29.92 -9.28 42.15
CA ILE A 172 29.41 -10.55 41.60
C ILE A 172 29.94 -10.74 40.18
N GLU A 173 29.89 -9.71 39.32
CA GLU A 173 30.39 -9.77 37.94
C GLU A 173 31.90 -10.03 37.90
N ALA A 174 32.69 -9.36 38.75
CA ALA A 174 34.13 -9.51 38.81
C ALA A 174 34.59 -10.90 39.31
N ASN A 175 33.89 -11.44 40.31
CA ASN A 175 34.27 -12.69 40.99
C ASN A 175 33.49 -13.92 40.48
N GLN A 176 32.77 -13.81 39.38
CA GLN A 176 31.98 -14.93 38.83
C GLN A 176 32.80 -16.15 38.41
N SER A 177 34.11 -16.00 38.21
CA SER A 177 35.05 -17.12 37.92
C SER A 177 35.68 -17.75 39.13
N ASP A 178 35.56 -17.14 40.32
CA ASP A 178 36.12 -17.65 41.54
C ASP A 178 35.16 -18.60 42.28
N ARG A 179 35.52 -19.87 42.38
CA ARG A 179 34.70 -20.89 43.04
C ARG A 179 34.66 -20.72 44.58
N SER A 180 35.60 -20.00 45.16
CA SER A 180 35.66 -19.72 46.57
C SER A 180 34.87 -18.48 46.98
N ALA A 181 34.53 -17.63 46.02
CA ALA A 181 33.76 -16.42 46.25
C ALA A 181 32.33 -16.77 46.70
N ASN A 182 31.92 -16.17 47.82
CA ASN A 182 30.61 -16.38 48.43
C ASN A 182 29.76 -15.11 48.32
N PRO A 183 28.85 -15.01 47.29
CA PRO A 183 27.99 -13.85 47.13
C PRO A 183 27.07 -13.56 48.33
N THR A 184 26.68 -14.60 49.07
CA THR A 184 25.84 -14.47 50.27
C THR A 184 26.59 -13.74 51.40
N ALA A 185 27.83 -14.14 51.67
CA ALA A 185 28.67 -13.49 52.68
C ALA A 185 29.04 -12.05 52.28
N GLU A 186 29.24 -11.79 50.98
CA GLU A 186 29.47 -10.43 50.50
C GLU A 186 28.23 -9.57 50.68
N ALA A 187 27.04 -10.10 50.35
CA ALA A 187 25.76 -9.38 50.42
C ALA A 187 25.39 -9.00 51.89
N GLU A 188 25.87 -9.72 52.91
CA GLU A 188 25.67 -9.35 54.32
C GLU A 188 26.17 -7.94 54.62
N LYS A 189 27.23 -7.48 53.93
CA LYS A 189 27.81 -6.15 54.12
C LYS A 189 26.87 -5.01 53.68
N TYR A 190 25.90 -5.32 52.87
CA TYR A 190 24.96 -4.35 52.29
C TYR A 190 23.60 -4.37 52.99
N VAL A 191 23.39 -5.24 53.98
CA VAL A 191 22.15 -5.30 54.75
C VAL A 191 22.08 -4.10 55.70
N LYS A 192 21.07 -3.27 55.56
CA LYS A 192 20.83 -2.04 56.32
C LYS A 192 19.35 -1.93 56.70
N PRO A 193 18.88 -2.73 57.65
CA PRO A 193 17.45 -2.75 58.02
C PRO A 193 17.03 -1.47 58.73
N ASP A 194 17.97 -0.80 59.45
CA ASP A 194 17.70 0.37 60.28
C ASP A 194 18.09 1.71 59.61
N ALA A 195 18.26 1.76 58.29
CA ALA A 195 18.58 3.01 57.58
C ALA A 195 17.48 4.07 57.82
N GLU A 196 17.91 5.30 58.14
CA GLU A 196 16.98 6.41 58.39
C GLU A 196 16.04 6.73 57.20
N ASN A 197 16.54 6.51 55.97
CA ASN A 197 15.77 6.70 54.75
C ASN A 197 15.20 5.37 54.29
N ASP A 198 13.88 5.25 54.25
CA ASP A 198 13.18 4.06 53.75
C ASP A 198 13.60 3.65 52.32
N GLU A 199 14.02 4.60 51.51
CA GLU A 199 14.52 4.32 50.17
C GLU A 199 15.88 3.62 50.13
N GLN A 200 16.67 3.67 51.27
CA GLN A 200 17.97 3.03 51.40
C GLN A 200 17.91 1.72 52.20
N LYS A 201 16.76 1.36 52.74
CA LYS A 201 16.60 0.14 53.52
C LYS A 201 16.83 -1.12 52.70
N VAL A 202 17.66 -2.00 53.18
CA VAL A 202 17.89 -3.37 52.70
C VAL A 202 17.64 -4.31 53.84
N LYS A 203 16.54 -5.06 53.77
CA LYS A 203 16.05 -5.84 54.95
C LYS A 203 16.91 -7.05 55.26
N ASP A 204 17.33 -7.76 54.21
CA ASP A 204 18.05 -9.02 54.34
C ASP A 204 18.97 -9.27 53.11
N VAL A 205 19.73 -10.34 53.19
CA VAL A 205 20.66 -10.80 52.14
C VAL A 205 19.94 -11.13 50.85
N ALA A 206 18.70 -11.64 50.92
CA ALA A 206 17.94 -12.01 49.76
C ALA A 206 17.53 -10.76 48.96
N GLU A 207 17.16 -9.67 49.64
CA GLU A 207 16.88 -8.38 49.04
C GLU A 207 18.14 -7.75 48.42
N ALA A 208 19.30 -7.83 49.14
CA ALA A 208 20.55 -7.34 48.60
C ALA A 208 20.96 -8.05 47.30
N LEU A 209 20.94 -9.37 47.28
CA LEU A 209 21.22 -10.17 46.08
C LEU A 209 20.17 -9.95 45.00
N GLY A 210 18.89 -9.77 45.38
CA GLY A 210 17.82 -9.43 44.45
C GLY A 210 18.08 -8.12 43.74
N GLY A 211 18.44 -7.06 44.47
CA GLY A 211 18.77 -5.77 43.90
C GLY A 211 20.02 -5.80 43.02
N ALA A 212 21.08 -6.53 43.45
CA ALA A 212 22.26 -6.72 42.61
C ALA A 212 21.91 -7.42 41.27
N ARG A 213 21.05 -8.47 41.30
CA ARG A 213 20.56 -9.14 40.09
C ARG A 213 19.72 -8.21 39.20
N ASP A 214 18.90 -7.33 39.78
CA ASP A 214 18.12 -6.35 39.00
C ASP A 214 19.06 -5.39 38.25
N ILE A 215 20.17 -4.97 38.84
CA ILE A 215 21.20 -4.14 38.19
C ILE A 215 21.88 -4.92 37.06
N ILE A 216 22.30 -6.15 37.30
CA ILE A 216 22.96 -7.02 36.31
C ILE A 216 22.00 -7.32 35.14
N ALA A 217 20.74 -7.63 35.43
CA ALA A 217 19.71 -7.87 34.40
C ALA A 217 19.48 -6.67 33.48
N GLU A 218 19.51 -5.45 34.07
CA GLU A 218 19.41 -4.24 33.24
C GLU A 218 20.64 -4.03 32.36
N ARG A 219 21.86 -4.30 32.90
CA ARG A 219 23.11 -4.26 32.10
C ARG A 219 23.07 -5.22 30.93
N PHE A 220 22.55 -6.44 31.11
CA PHE A 220 22.35 -7.40 30.00
C PHE A 220 21.36 -6.91 28.98
N SER A 221 20.23 -6.37 29.43
CA SER A 221 19.19 -5.84 28.54
C SER A 221 19.68 -4.65 27.70
N ASP A 222 20.62 -3.87 28.23
CA ASP A 222 21.19 -2.70 27.56
C ASP A 222 22.42 -3.03 26.70
N ASN A 223 22.94 -4.25 26.80
CA ASN A 223 24.13 -4.66 26.05
C ASN A 223 23.81 -4.85 24.57
N ALA A 224 24.43 -4.05 23.71
CA ALA A 224 24.18 -4.06 22.27
C ALA A 224 24.51 -5.43 21.61
N GLU A 225 25.52 -6.16 22.09
CA GLU A 225 25.90 -7.46 21.54
C GLU A 225 24.86 -8.53 21.90
N ILE A 226 24.40 -8.53 23.17
CA ILE A 226 23.31 -9.42 23.63
C ILE A 226 22.03 -9.11 22.86
N ARG A 227 21.68 -7.83 22.67
CA ARG A 227 20.52 -7.41 21.88
C ARG A 227 20.61 -7.89 20.44
N ALA A 228 21.76 -7.70 19.79
CA ALA A 228 21.99 -8.15 18.41
C ALA A 228 21.88 -9.69 18.27
N ALA A 229 22.47 -10.44 19.21
CA ALA A 229 22.39 -11.90 19.24
C ALA A 229 20.95 -12.39 19.49
N MET A 230 20.23 -11.74 20.42
CA MET A 230 18.83 -12.05 20.70
C MET A 230 17.93 -11.75 19.49
N ARG A 231 18.12 -10.62 18.84
CA ARG A 231 17.40 -10.28 17.61
C ARG A 231 17.57 -11.35 16.53
N LYS A 232 18.79 -11.80 16.33
CA LYS A 232 19.09 -12.90 15.41
C LYS A 232 18.39 -14.19 15.81
N LEU A 233 18.35 -14.54 17.09
CA LEU A 233 17.63 -15.70 17.61
C LEU A 233 16.13 -15.61 17.29
N TYR A 234 15.52 -14.43 17.50
CA TYR A 234 14.11 -14.19 17.15
C TYR A 234 13.86 -14.32 15.66
N GLN A 235 14.75 -13.79 14.81
CA GLN A 235 14.62 -13.90 13.34
C GLN A 235 14.75 -15.34 12.84
N ASP A 236 15.62 -16.14 13.46
CA ASP A 236 15.89 -17.51 13.01
C ASP A 236 14.92 -18.54 13.62
N GLN A 237 14.51 -18.35 14.89
CA GLN A 237 13.75 -19.34 15.67
C GLN A 237 12.44 -18.77 16.23
N GLY A 238 12.16 -17.49 16.00
CA GLY A 238 10.93 -16.86 16.47
C GLY A 238 9.70 -17.49 15.84
N THR A 239 8.68 -17.66 16.64
CA THR A 239 7.40 -18.22 16.24
C THR A 239 6.29 -17.23 16.52
N VAL A 240 5.47 -16.96 15.50
CA VAL A 240 4.23 -16.20 15.63
C VAL A 240 3.16 -17.15 16.16
N THR A 241 2.60 -16.84 17.31
CA THR A 241 1.44 -17.55 17.85
C THR A 241 0.24 -16.61 17.91
N SER A 242 -0.93 -17.12 17.56
CA SER A 242 -2.19 -16.38 17.67
C SER A 242 -3.18 -17.24 18.42
N LYS A 243 -3.88 -16.64 19.39
CA LYS A 243 -4.95 -17.30 20.14
C LYS A 243 -6.16 -16.36 20.24
N VAL A 244 -7.35 -16.97 20.23
CA VAL A 244 -8.59 -16.24 20.49
C VAL A 244 -8.59 -15.71 21.93
N LEU A 245 -9.09 -14.49 22.10
CA LEU A 245 -9.28 -13.94 23.46
C LEU A 245 -10.42 -14.66 24.18
N TYR A 246 -10.23 -14.88 25.48
CA TYR A 246 -11.22 -15.56 26.33
C TYR A 246 -12.62 -14.93 26.20
N GLY A 247 -13.62 -15.78 25.97
CA GLY A 247 -15.01 -15.36 25.80
C GLY A 247 -15.34 -14.78 24.41
N LYS A 248 -14.42 -14.87 23.44
CA LYS A 248 -14.62 -14.42 22.04
C LYS A 248 -14.78 -15.56 21.04
N GLU A 249 -14.75 -16.81 21.50
CA GLU A 249 -14.78 -18.01 20.66
C GLU A 249 -16.08 -18.14 19.85
N GLU A 250 -17.21 -17.70 20.43
CA GLU A 250 -18.55 -17.79 19.84
C GLU A 250 -19.05 -16.45 19.24
N ASP A 251 -18.23 -15.41 19.30
CA ASP A 251 -18.58 -14.10 18.75
C ASP A 251 -18.71 -14.20 17.22
N ALA A 252 -19.86 -13.76 16.70
CA ALA A 252 -20.13 -13.81 15.26
C ALA A 252 -19.15 -12.98 14.42
N GLU A 253 -18.66 -11.84 14.95
CA GLU A 253 -17.69 -11.01 14.28
C GLU A 253 -16.28 -11.61 14.33
N ALA A 254 -15.98 -12.40 15.37
CA ALA A 254 -14.72 -13.13 15.47
C ALA A 254 -14.63 -14.31 14.47
N ALA A 255 -15.77 -14.80 13.95
CA ALA A 255 -15.83 -15.95 13.06
C ALA A 255 -14.93 -15.80 11.82
N LYS A 256 -14.71 -14.57 11.33
CA LYS A 256 -13.80 -14.25 10.20
C LYS A 256 -12.34 -14.54 10.50
N PHE A 257 -11.95 -14.65 11.78
CA PHE A 257 -10.59 -14.94 12.25
C PHE A 257 -10.44 -16.37 12.79
N ARG A 258 -11.44 -17.24 12.63
CA ARG A 258 -11.46 -18.59 13.21
C ARG A 258 -10.24 -19.42 12.85
N ASP A 259 -9.72 -19.27 11.64
CA ASP A 259 -8.52 -19.99 11.19
C ASP A 259 -7.27 -19.63 12.02
N TYR A 260 -7.30 -18.51 12.76
CA TYR A 260 -6.22 -17.99 13.60
C TYR A 260 -6.49 -18.09 15.10
N PHE A 261 -7.55 -18.78 15.53
CA PHE A 261 -7.89 -18.94 16.95
C PHE A 261 -6.88 -19.77 17.73
N ASP A 262 -6.19 -20.67 17.07
CA ASP A 262 -5.02 -21.41 17.59
C ASP A 262 -4.05 -21.63 16.43
N TRP A 263 -3.20 -20.62 16.19
CA TRP A 263 -2.26 -20.59 15.07
C TRP A 263 -0.83 -20.50 15.54
N ASN A 264 0.06 -21.22 14.86
CA ASN A 264 1.49 -21.24 15.16
C ASN A 264 2.28 -21.38 13.85
N GLU A 265 3.19 -20.40 13.57
CA GLU A 265 3.99 -20.38 12.36
C GLU A 265 5.34 -19.68 12.58
N PRO A 266 6.46 -20.17 11.98
CA PRO A 266 7.75 -19.50 12.11
C PRO A 266 7.70 -18.06 11.56
N LEU A 267 8.25 -17.10 12.33
CA LEU A 267 8.33 -15.68 11.96
C LEU A 267 9.03 -15.47 10.61
N LYS A 268 10.04 -16.28 10.32
CA LYS A 268 10.85 -16.19 9.10
C LYS A 268 10.05 -16.44 7.82
N THR A 269 9.02 -17.28 7.87
CA THR A 269 8.29 -17.80 6.70
C THR A 269 6.83 -17.36 6.64
N ILE A 270 6.32 -16.70 7.68
CA ILE A 270 4.92 -16.24 7.70
C ILE A 270 4.65 -15.27 6.53
N PRO A 271 3.64 -15.54 5.67
CA PRO A 271 3.28 -14.63 4.58
C PRO A 271 2.68 -13.32 5.10
N SER A 272 2.88 -12.23 4.36
CA SER A 272 2.41 -10.89 4.71
C SER A 272 0.90 -10.83 4.93
N HIS A 273 0.09 -11.45 4.08
CA HIS A 273 -1.36 -11.46 4.22
C HIS A 273 -1.84 -12.13 5.52
N ARG A 274 -1.13 -13.17 5.99
CA ARG A 274 -1.45 -13.87 7.23
C ARG A 274 -1.06 -13.04 8.44
N MET A 275 0.12 -12.42 8.39
CA MET A 275 0.56 -11.45 9.41
C MET A 275 -0.46 -10.31 9.54
N LEU A 276 -0.92 -9.73 8.43
CA LEU A 276 -1.91 -8.66 8.44
C LEU A 276 -3.27 -9.13 8.98
N ALA A 277 -3.72 -10.34 8.61
CA ALA A 277 -4.96 -10.90 9.14
C ALA A 277 -4.94 -11.09 10.66
N ILE A 278 -3.84 -11.66 11.20
CA ILE A 278 -3.67 -11.85 12.65
C ILE A 278 -3.61 -10.49 13.37
N ARG A 279 -2.85 -9.53 12.82
CA ARG A 279 -2.73 -8.18 13.38
C ARG A 279 -4.07 -7.44 13.38
N ARG A 280 -4.88 -7.62 12.33
CA ARG A 280 -6.23 -7.07 12.28
C ARG A 280 -7.13 -7.70 13.34
N GLY A 281 -7.10 -9.03 13.49
CA GLY A 281 -7.87 -9.72 14.53
C GLY A 281 -7.49 -9.28 15.95
N GLU A 282 -6.21 -8.97 16.18
CA GLU A 282 -5.72 -8.38 17.43
C GLU A 282 -6.22 -6.93 17.62
N SER A 283 -6.15 -6.10 16.58
CA SER A 283 -6.63 -4.71 16.62
C SER A 283 -8.14 -4.61 16.85
N GLU A 284 -8.90 -5.56 16.31
CA GLU A 284 -10.35 -5.66 16.52
C GLU A 284 -10.73 -6.31 17.87
N GLY A 285 -9.75 -6.76 18.67
CA GLY A 285 -9.96 -7.30 20.02
C GLY A 285 -10.49 -8.74 20.04
N PHE A 286 -10.19 -9.52 19.01
CA PHE A 286 -10.57 -10.94 18.94
C PHE A 286 -9.40 -11.90 19.16
N LEU A 287 -8.20 -11.51 18.76
CA LEU A 287 -7.00 -12.33 18.84
C LEU A 287 -5.96 -11.74 19.78
N MET A 288 -5.11 -12.59 20.33
CA MET A 288 -3.89 -12.22 21.01
C MET A 288 -2.70 -12.83 20.25
N MET A 289 -1.82 -11.97 19.74
CA MET A 289 -0.63 -12.37 19.01
C MET A 289 0.62 -12.28 19.89
N ARG A 290 1.48 -13.30 19.81
CA ARG A 290 2.81 -13.32 20.43
C ARG A 290 3.88 -13.70 19.41
N VAL A 291 5.10 -13.20 19.64
CA VAL A 291 6.26 -13.55 18.82
C VAL A 291 7.42 -13.88 19.74
N ASN A 292 7.73 -15.15 19.91
CA ASN A 292 8.80 -15.58 20.82
C ASN A 292 9.60 -16.76 20.24
N PRO A 293 10.91 -16.83 20.49
CA PRO A 293 11.69 -18.05 20.31
C PRO A 293 11.45 -19.00 21.48
N PRO A 294 11.96 -20.24 21.44
CA PRO A 294 11.97 -21.13 22.61
C PRO A 294 12.69 -20.47 23.80
N GLU A 295 12.00 -20.37 24.94
CA GLU A 295 12.49 -19.67 26.14
C GLU A 295 13.86 -20.21 26.60
N LEU A 296 14.05 -21.52 26.54
CA LEU A 296 15.31 -22.16 26.91
C LEU A 296 16.50 -21.67 26.07
N ASN A 297 16.28 -21.50 24.74
CA ASN A 297 17.33 -21.04 23.84
C ASN A 297 17.66 -19.57 24.09
N ALA A 298 16.65 -18.76 24.37
CA ALA A 298 16.82 -17.34 24.66
C ALA A 298 17.58 -17.11 25.98
N THR A 299 17.23 -17.86 27.02
CA THR A 299 17.90 -17.79 28.32
C THR A 299 19.33 -18.28 28.22
N ALA A 300 19.57 -19.44 27.58
CA ALA A 300 20.89 -20.02 27.35
C ALA A 300 21.81 -19.10 26.55
N LEU A 301 21.26 -18.33 25.60
CA LEU A 301 22.02 -17.34 24.82
C LEU A 301 22.58 -16.26 25.73
N ILE A 302 21.75 -15.66 26.59
CA ILE A 302 22.20 -14.63 27.56
C ILE A 302 23.22 -15.23 28.52
N GLU A 303 22.93 -16.42 29.09
CA GLU A 303 23.83 -17.12 29.99
C GLU A 303 25.20 -17.39 29.36
N GLY A 304 25.19 -17.89 28.10
CA GLY A 304 26.44 -18.19 27.35
C GLY A 304 27.29 -16.97 27.05
N MET A 305 26.68 -15.79 26.89
CA MET A 305 27.40 -14.53 26.69
C MET A 305 27.84 -13.87 27.98
N ALA A 306 27.12 -14.08 29.08
CA ALA A 306 27.28 -13.37 30.33
C ALA A 306 28.09 -14.17 31.40
N THR A 307 28.01 -15.52 31.39
CA THR A 307 28.65 -16.38 32.38
C THR A 307 29.95 -16.98 31.87
N ARG A 308 31.00 -16.93 32.72
CA ARG A 308 32.37 -17.37 32.34
C ARG A 308 32.84 -18.65 33.03
N ALA A 309 32.12 -19.11 34.05
CA ALA A 309 32.53 -20.24 34.90
C ALA A 309 31.34 -20.92 35.58
N ILE A 310 31.65 -21.97 36.35
CA ILE A 310 30.72 -22.63 37.26
C ILE A 310 31.16 -22.25 38.69
N SER A 311 30.42 -21.35 39.33
CA SER A 311 30.71 -20.80 40.64
C SER A 311 29.44 -20.24 41.31
N PRO A 312 29.39 -19.96 42.58
CA PRO A 312 28.24 -19.31 43.21
C PRO A 312 27.94 -17.91 42.63
N GLY A 313 28.97 -17.17 42.21
CA GLY A 313 28.82 -15.90 41.51
C GLY A 313 28.15 -16.08 40.12
N ALA A 314 28.60 -17.10 39.37
CA ALA A 314 28.00 -17.44 38.06
C ALA A 314 26.52 -17.86 38.19
N ASP A 315 26.12 -18.48 39.31
CA ASP A 315 24.71 -18.83 39.52
C ASP A 315 23.84 -17.59 39.74
N GLN A 316 24.38 -16.53 40.41
CA GLN A 316 23.70 -15.23 40.48
C GLN A 316 23.55 -14.58 39.09
N MET A 317 24.60 -14.70 38.25
CA MET A 317 24.56 -14.21 36.85
C MET A 317 23.49 -14.93 36.01
N LYS A 318 23.32 -16.26 36.15
CA LYS A 318 22.28 -17.04 35.47
C LYS A 318 20.89 -16.64 35.92
N LEU A 319 20.69 -16.42 37.23
CA LEU A 319 19.43 -15.91 37.74
C LEU A 319 19.10 -14.53 37.17
N ALA A 320 20.10 -13.64 37.10
CA ALA A 320 19.96 -12.34 36.47
C ALA A 320 19.67 -12.44 34.95
N ALA A 321 20.27 -13.39 34.22
CA ALA A 321 20.00 -13.65 32.80
C ALA A 321 18.58 -14.12 32.58
N THR A 322 18.08 -15.02 33.43
CA THR A 322 16.68 -15.48 33.38
C THR A 322 15.69 -14.34 33.62
N ASP A 323 15.94 -13.50 34.64
CA ASP A 323 15.10 -12.31 34.90
C ASP A 323 15.19 -11.29 33.77
N CYS A 324 16.39 -11.04 33.23
CA CYS A 324 16.60 -10.18 32.09
C CYS A 324 15.74 -10.60 30.93
N TYR A 325 15.75 -11.87 30.55
CA TYR A 325 14.92 -12.35 29.43
C TYR A 325 13.42 -12.17 29.73
N LYS A 326 12.95 -12.68 30.86
CA LYS A 326 11.51 -12.71 31.17
C LYS A 326 10.91 -11.32 31.35
N ARG A 327 11.62 -10.40 31.94
CA ARG A 327 11.09 -9.09 32.34
C ARG A 327 11.49 -7.93 31.44
N LEU A 328 12.69 -7.96 30.86
CA LEU A 328 13.25 -6.82 30.12
C LEU A 328 13.44 -7.11 28.64
N LEU A 329 14.35 -8.01 28.32
CA LEU A 329 14.81 -8.20 26.95
C LEU A 329 13.76 -8.92 26.09
N GLY A 330 13.09 -9.94 26.61
CA GLY A 330 12.05 -10.69 25.90
C GLY A 330 10.90 -9.80 25.43
N PRO A 331 10.22 -9.06 26.33
CA PRO A 331 9.16 -8.12 25.91
C PRO A 331 9.64 -7.02 24.97
N SER A 332 10.88 -6.54 25.14
CA SER A 332 11.48 -5.55 24.23
C SER A 332 11.69 -6.12 22.84
N MET A 333 12.27 -7.32 22.72
CA MET A 333 12.48 -8.00 21.44
C MET A 333 11.18 -8.44 20.79
N GLU A 334 10.21 -8.93 21.54
CA GLU A 334 8.87 -9.23 21.02
C GLU A 334 8.26 -8.00 20.36
N THR A 335 8.29 -6.85 21.05
CA THR A 335 7.78 -5.59 20.51
C THR A 335 8.50 -5.20 19.22
N GLU A 336 9.82 -5.30 19.19
CA GLU A 336 10.66 -5.00 18.04
C GLU A 336 10.30 -5.92 16.85
N MET A 337 10.25 -7.23 17.06
CA MET A 337 9.93 -8.20 16.01
C MET A 337 8.51 -8.07 15.48
N ARG A 338 7.56 -7.72 16.36
CA ARG A 338 6.18 -7.42 15.96
C ARG A 338 6.10 -6.20 15.05
N LEU A 339 6.89 -5.15 15.32
CA LEU A 339 6.96 -3.96 14.49
C LEU A 339 7.68 -4.23 13.16
N GLU A 340 8.81 -4.94 13.18
CA GLU A 340 9.56 -5.28 11.98
C GLU A 340 8.75 -6.18 11.04
N SER A 341 8.13 -7.22 11.58
CA SER A 341 7.29 -8.13 10.78
C SER A 341 6.07 -7.40 10.18
N LYS A 342 5.49 -6.45 10.92
CA LYS A 342 4.41 -5.60 10.40
C LYS A 342 4.91 -4.71 9.26
N LYS A 343 6.04 -4.01 9.43
CA LYS A 343 6.65 -3.17 8.38
C LYS A 343 6.95 -3.96 7.11
N LYS A 344 7.49 -5.18 7.25
CA LYS A 344 7.73 -6.06 6.12
C LYS A 344 6.43 -6.44 5.42
N ALA A 345 5.41 -6.84 6.18
CA ALA A 345 4.11 -7.22 5.64
C ALA A 345 3.42 -6.03 4.93
N ASP A 346 3.53 -4.81 5.49
CA ASP A 346 3.02 -3.60 4.89
C ASP A 346 3.70 -3.31 3.55
N ALA A 347 5.02 -3.36 3.49
CA ALA A 347 5.77 -3.09 2.27
C ALA A 347 5.41 -4.06 1.12
N GLU A 348 5.28 -5.37 1.43
CA GLU A 348 4.86 -6.37 0.46
C GLU A 348 3.42 -6.14 -0.01
N ALA A 349 2.49 -5.82 0.90
CA ALA A 349 1.10 -5.54 0.55
C ALA A 349 0.95 -4.25 -0.27
N VAL A 350 1.64 -3.17 0.13
CA VAL A 350 1.62 -1.89 -0.59
C VAL A 350 2.13 -2.04 -2.03
N LYS A 351 3.15 -2.88 -2.25
CA LYS A 351 3.63 -3.18 -3.60
C LYS A 351 2.52 -3.83 -4.45
N VAL A 352 1.84 -4.84 -3.91
CA VAL A 352 0.71 -5.49 -4.61
C VAL A 352 -0.41 -4.49 -4.91
N PHE A 353 -0.73 -3.59 -3.97
CA PHE A 353 -1.76 -2.57 -4.18
C PHE A 353 -1.36 -1.56 -5.25
N ALA A 354 -0.09 -1.17 -5.32
CA ALA A 354 0.46 -0.31 -6.36
C ALA A 354 0.37 -0.97 -7.74
N ASP A 355 0.72 -2.27 -7.84
CA ASP A 355 0.62 -3.03 -9.08
C ASP A 355 -0.84 -3.18 -9.53
N ASN A 356 -1.77 -3.46 -8.61
CA ASN A 356 -3.20 -3.52 -8.92
C ASN A 356 -3.74 -2.16 -9.40
N LEU A 357 -3.34 -1.06 -8.75
CA LEU A 357 -3.73 0.29 -9.19
C LEU A 357 -3.19 0.59 -10.59
N ARG A 358 -1.95 0.23 -10.88
CA ARG A 358 -1.33 0.42 -12.20
C ARG A 358 -2.14 -0.25 -13.30
N GLU A 359 -2.57 -1.49 -13.10
CA GLU A 359 -3.37 -2.22 -14.08
C GLU A 359 -4.76 -1.58 -14.29
N LEU A 360 -5.38 -1.08 -13.21
CA LEU A 360 -6.65 -0.35 -13.31
C LEU A 360 -6.51 0.96 -14.10
N LEU A 361 -5.45 1.75 -13.83
CA LEU A 361 -5.18 3.01 -14.52
C LEU A 361 -4.83 2.81 -15.99
N LEU A 362 -4.09 1.74 -16.29
CA LEU A 362 -3.65 1.41 -17.65
C LEU A 362 -4.62 0.49 -18.40
N ALA A 363 -5.83 0.27 -17.88
CA ALA A 363 -6.85 -0.49 -18.58
C ALA A 363 -7.18 0.15 -19.94
N ALA A 364 -7.52 -0.71 -20.90
CA ALA A 364 -7.76 -0.29 -22.30
C ALA A 364 -8.93 0.71 -22.41
N PRO A 365 -8.73 1.92 -22.95
CA PRO A 365 -9.80 2.88 -23.12
C PRO A 365 -10.67 2.54 -24.35
N LEU A 366 -11.99 2.74 -24.23
CA LEU A 366 -12.90 2.68 -25.37
C LEU A 366 -12.63 3.82 -26.37
N GLY A 367 -12.09 4.93 -25.86
CA GLY A 367 -11.84 6.14 -26.64
C GLY A 367 -13.04 7.08 -26.71
N GLN A 368 -12.98 8.03 -27.67
CA GLN A 368 -13.98 9.09 -27.84
C GLN A 368 -15.24 8.54 -28.51
N LYS A 369 -16.13 7.97 -27.71
CA LYS A 369 -17.42 7.40 -28.12
C LYS A 369 -18.56 8.00 -27.30
N ARG A 370 -19.78 7.98 -27.88
CA ARG A 370 -20.99 8.35 -27.14
C ARG A 370 -21.41 7.20 -26.26
N VAL A 371 -21.45 7.41 -24.96
CA VAL A 371 -21.65 6.35 -23.98
C VAL A 371 -22.91 6.60 -23.15
N LEU A 372 -23.71 5.57 -22.98
CA LEU A 372 -24.79 5.51 -22.03
C LEU A 372 -24.24 4.88 -20.73
N GLY A 373 -24.24 5.63 -19.62
CA GLY A 373 -23.84 5.14 -18.33
C GLY A 373 -25.05 4.75 -17.48
N ILE A 374 -24.97 3.62 -16.82
CA ILE A 374 -26.00 3.14 -15.88
C ILE A 374 -25.34 2.81 -14.56
N ASP A 375 -25.77 3.49 -13.51
CA ASP A 375 -25.43 3.18 -12.12
C ASP A 375 -26.56 2.34 -11.50
N PRO A 376 -26.36 1.02 -11.30
CA PRO A 376 -27.41 0.11 -10.87
C PRO A 376 -27.90 0.36 -9.45
N GLY A 377 -29.20 0.17 -9.20
CA GLY A 377 -29.76 0.28 -7.85
C GLY A 377 -31.16 -0.29 -7.76
N PHE A 378 -31.40 -1.19 -6.79
CA PHE A 378 -32.71 -1.83 -6.59
C PHE A 378 -33.77 -0.86 -6.08
N ARG A 379 -33.52 -0.22 -4.93
CA ARG A 379 -34.51 0.61 -4.24
C ARG A 379 -34.59 2.03 -4.79
N THR A 380 -33.47 2.60 -5.14
CA THR A 380 -33.35 3.99 -5.61
C THR A 380 -33.51 4.13 -7.14
N GLY A 381 -33.70 3.01 -7.85
CA GLY A 381 -33.68 2.95 -9.31
C GLY A 381 -32.25 3.01 -9.87
N CYS A 382 -32.10 2.58 -11.12
CA CYS A 382 -30.87 2.69 -11.87
C CYS A 382 -30.77 4.09 -12.50
N LYS A 383 -29.69 4.82 -12.23
CA LYS A 383 -29.45 6.16 -12.78
C LYS A 383 -28.84 6.02 -14.16
N VAL A 384 -29.43 6.71 -15.11
CA VAL A 384 -29.04 6.64 -16.52
C VAL A 384 -28.53 7.99 -16.97
N VAL A 385 -27.37 8.02 -17.60
CA VAL A 385 -26.77 9.23 -18.18
C VAL A 385 -26.34 8.97 -19.62
N ALA A 386 -26.53 9.93 -20.51
CA ALA A 386 -25.95 9.89 -21.86
C ALA A 386 -24.83 10.93 -21.97
N LEU A 387 -23.68 10.50 -22.47
CA LEU A 387 -22.50 11.34 -22.68
C LEU A 387 -22.17 11.44 -24.17
N ASP A 388 -21.66 12.62 -24.57
CA ASP A 388 -21.07 12.78 -25.89
C ASP A 388 -19.65 12.16 -25.97
N ALA A 389 -19.02 12.24 -27.14
CA ALA A 389 -17.69 11.70 -27.39
C ALA A 389 -16.58 12.39 -26.57
N GLN A 390 -16.84 13.55 -25.98
CA GLN A 390 -15.94 14.29 -25.09
C GLN A 390 -16.23 14.04 -23.61
N GLY A 391 -17.25 13.21 -23.31
CA GLY A 391 -17.67 12.91 -21.93
C GLY A 391 -18.53 14.00 -21.28
N LYS A 392 -19.13 14.90 -22.07
CA LYS A 392 -20.08 15.91 -21.60
C LYS A 392 -21.45 15.27 -21.40
N LEU A 393 -22.10 15.58 -20.29
CA LEU A 393 -23.44 15.13 -19.96
C LEU A 393 -24.47 15.77 -20.89
N LEU A 394 -25.25 14.93 -21.59
CA LEU A 394 -26.32 15.33 -22.54
C LEU A 394 -27.71 15.07 -21.95
N PHE A 395 -27.85 14.01 -21.14
CA PHE A 395 -29.11 13.55 -20.60
C PHE A 395 -28.90 12.80 -19.29
N ASN A 396 -29.84 12.88 -18.38
CA ASN A 396 -29.92 12.05 -17.17
C ASN A 396 -31.38 11.75 -16.79
N ASP A 397 -31.62 10.53 -16.31
CA ASP A 397 -32.91 10.08 -15.79
C ASP A 397 -32.74 8.84 -14.87
N VAL A 398 -33.83 8.32 -14.34
CA VAL A 398 -33.86 7.15 -13.47
C VAL A 398 -34.84 6.11 -14.03
N ILE A 399 -34.39 4.86 -14.12
CA ILE A 399 -35.24 3.73 -14.49
C ILE A 399 -35.38 2.75 -13.32
N TYR A 400 -36.51 2.08 -13.25
CA TYR A 400 -36.77 1.08 -12.23
C TYR A 400 -36.93 -0.30 -12.88
N LEU A 401 -36.12 -1.25 -12.44
CA LEU A 401 -36.12 -2.63 -12.96
C LEU A 401 -36.94 -3.59 -12.09
N ILE A 402 -37.46 -3.11 -10.95
CA ILE A 402 -38.35 -3.85 -10.04
C ILE A 402 -39.71 -3.15 -10.05
N GLY A 403 -40.77 -3.92 -10.28
CA GLY A 403 -42.12 -3.37 -10.29
C GLY A 403 -43.08 -4.09 -11.24
N SER A 404 -44.17 -3.42 -11.64
CA SER A 404 -45.13 -3.94 -12.58
C SER A 404 -44.57 -4.00 -14.01
N GLY A 405 -45.19 -4.84 -14.88
CA GLY A 405 -44.81 -4.91 -16.30
C GLY A 405 -44.79 -3.54 -16.99
N ASN A 406 -45.62 -2.58 -16.54
CA ASN A 406 -45.68 -1.23 -17.06
C ASN A 406 -44.40 -0.43 -16.76
N THR A 407 -43.82 -0.61 -15.56
CA THR A 407 -42.53 0.01 -15.17
C THR A 407 -41.39 -0.46 -16.05
N LEU A 408 -41.32 -1.77 -16.32
CA LEU A 408 -40.31 -2.34 -17.23
C LEU A 408 -40.47 -1.87 -18.67
N MET A 409 -41.74 -1.70 -19.14
CA MET A 409 -42.04 -1.11 -20.48
C MET A 409 -41.53 0.33 -20.55
N GLN A 410 -41.79 1.16 -19.57
CA GLN A 410 -41.31 2.54 -19.51
C GLN A 410 -39.77 2.60 -19.54
N ALA A 411 -39.09 1.74 -18.73
CA ALA A 411 -37.65 1.65 -18.75
C ALA A 411 -37.09 1.26 -20.14
N LYS A 412 -37.72 0.27 -20.81
CA LYS A 412 -37.37 -0.14 -22.18
C LYS A 412 -37.53 1.00 -23.13
N GLU A 413 -38.67 1.69 -23.09
CA GLU A 413 -38.99 2.79 -24.03
C GLU A 413 -37.99 3.95 -23.85
N LEU A 414 -37.72 4.34 -22.59
CA LEU A 414 -36.73 5.37 -22.26
C LEU A 414 -35.37 5.02 -22.84
N LEU A 415 -34.82 3.84 -22.51
CA LEU A 415 -33.49 3.43 -23.00
C LEU A 415 -33.41 3.36 -24.51
N THR A 416 -34.46 2.83 -25.15
CA THR A 416 -34.50 2.74 -26.61
C THR A 416 -34.48 4.13 -27.27
N ASN A 417 -35.28 5.07 -26.72
CA ASN A 417 -35.34 6.45 -27.20
C ASN A 417 -34.03 7.19 -26.99
N VAL A 418 -33.40 7.07 -25.80
CA VAL A 418 -32.10 7.69 -25.46
C VAL A 418 -31.01 7.17 -26.40
N VAL A 419 -30.92 5.85 -26.57
CA VAL A 419 -29.91 5.22 -27.45
C VAL A 419 -30.05 5.74 -28.89
N LYS A 420 -31.27 5.84 -29.39
CA LYS A 420 -31.55 6.31 -30.76
C LYS A 420 -31.32 7.82 -30.91
N HIS A 421 -31.84 8.63 -29.95
CA HIS A 421 -31.76 10.09 -29.99
C HIS A 421 -30.33 10.61 -29.91
N TYR A 422 -29.56 10.09 -28.95
CA TYR A 422 -28.17 10.52 -28.72
C TYR A 422 -27.14 9.71 -29.53
N HIS A 423 -27.58 8.78 -30.37
CA HIS A 423 -26.71 7.92 -31.19
C HIS A 423 -25.65 7.21 -30.36
N ILE A 424 -26.05 6.56 -29.27
CA ILE A 424 -25.15 5.86 -28.33
C ILE A 424 -24.41 4.73 -29.06
N GLU A 425 -23.11 4.63 -28.80
CA GLU A 425 -22.20 3.66 -29.40
C GLU A 425 -21.75 2.56 -28.43
N ALA A 426 -21.90 2.77 -27.11
CA ALA A 426 -21.61 1.79 -26.08
C ALA A 426 -22.43 2.05 -24.81
N ILE A 427 -22.66 1.02 -24.00
CA ILE A 427 -23.38 1.10 -22.73
C ILE A 427 -22.43 0.65 -21.62
N ALA A 428 -22.20 1.50 -20.61
CA ALA A 428 -21.43 1.22 -19.41
C ALA A 428 -22.37 0.94 -18.25
N ILE A 429 -22.23 -0.20 -17.57
CA ILE A 429 -23.01 -0.55 -16.39
C ILE A 429 -22.05 -0.70 -15.22
N GLY A 430 -22.29 -0.01 -14.09
CA GLY A 430 -21.53 -0.18 -12.88
C GLY A 430 -21.63 -1.61 -12.35
N ASN A 431 -20.57 -2.13 -11.74
CA ASN A 431 -20.51 -3.53 -11.26
C ASN A 431 -21.00 -3.74 -9.83
N GLY A 432 -21.75 -2.79 -9.27
CA GLY A 432 -22.31 -2.89 -7.91
C GLY A 432 -23.60 -3.68 -7.82
N THR A 433 -24.37 -3.38 -6.78
CA THR A 433 -25.65 -4.05 -6.50
C THR A 433 -26.62 -3.87 -7.66
N ALA A 434 -27.32 -4.95 -8.09
CA ALA A 434 -28.25 -4.96 -9.22
C ALA A 434 -27.59 -4.88 -10.62
N SER A 435 -26.28 -4.99 -10.72
CA SER A 435 -25.56 -4.87 -12.00
C SER A 435 -25.95 -5.96 -13.00
N ARG A 436 -26.07 -7.19 -12.58
CA ARG A 436 -26.39 -8.33 -13.45
C ARG A 436 -27.83 -8.30 -13.94
N GLU A 437 -28.76 -7.94 -13.06
CA GLU A 437 -30.16 -7.74 -13.43
C GLU A 437 -30.30 -6.60 -14.44
N THR A 438 -29.51 -5.53 -14.27
CA THR A 438 -29.46 -4.41 -15.21
C THR A 438 -28.87 -4.86 -16.56
N GLU A 439 -27.76 -5.60 -16.56
CA GLU A 439 -27.15 -6.15 -17.77
C GLU A 439 -28.11 -7.09 -18.52
N SER A 440 -28.73 -8.03 -17.80
CA SER A 440 -29.73 -8.96 -18.36
C SER A 440 -30.94 -8.22 -18.95
N PHE A 441 -31.42 -7.18 -18.29
CA PHE A 441 -32.51 -6.34 -18.80
C PHE A 441 -32.09 -5.62 -20.08
N VAL A 442 -30.96 -4.94 -20.07
CA VAL A 442 -30.46 -4.18 -21.25
C VAL A 442 -30.23 -5.10 -22.46
N ASN A 443 -29.70 -6.31 -22.25
CA ASN A 443 -29.52 -7.30 -23.32
C ASN A 443 -30.84 -7.82 -23.90
N LYS A 444 -31.93 -7.86 -23.10
CA LYS A 444 -33.25 -8.40 -23.51
C LYS A 444 -34.19 -7.38 -24.17
N ILE A 445 -33.94 -6.07 -24.01
CA ILE A 445 -34.87 -5.05 -24.53
C ILE A 445 -34.81 -4.84 -26.06
N GLY A 446 -33.86 -5.48 -26.77
CA GLY A 446 -33.78 -5.48 -28.23
C GLY A 446 -33.02 -4.28 -28.80
N LEU A 447 -32.01 -3.76 -28.10
CA LEU A 447 -31.11 -2.74 -28.63
C LEU A 447 -30.28 -3.27 -29.82
N PRO A 448 -29.75 -2.39 -30.69
CA PRO A 448 -28.90 -2.80 -31.80
C PRO A 448 -27.69 -3.63 -31.34
N LYS A 449 -27.50 -4.82 -31.89
CA LYS A 449 -26.43 -5.77 -31.48
C LYS A 449 -25.02 -5.24 -31.63
N HIS A 450 -24.79 -4.19 -32.41
CA HIS A 450 -23.46 -3.57 -32.56
C HIS A 450 -23.09 -2.64 -31.40
N ILE A 451 -24.01 -2.34 -30.48
CA ILE A 451 -23.77 -1.53 -29.29
C ILE A 451 -23.36 -2.48 -28.17
N PRO A 452 -22.06 -2.48 -27.75
CA PRO A 452 -21.61 -3.35 -26.67
C PRO A 452 -22.14 -2.85 -25.33
N VAL A 453 -22.52 -3.80 -24.48
CA VAL A 453 -22.86 -3.59 -23.08
C VAL A 453 -21.66 -4.06 -22.23
N ILE A 454 -21.09 -3.17 -21.40
CA ILE A 454 -19.81 -3.39 -20.74
C ILE A 454 -19.95 -3.09 -19.25
N MET A 455 -19.56 -4.06 -18.44
CA MET A 455 -19.46 -3.88 -16.99
C MET A 455 -18.23 -3.04 -16.65
N VAL A 456 -18.41 -2.02 -15.80
CA VAL A 456 -17.37 -1.07 -15.39
C VAL A 456 -17.25 -1.05 -13.89
N SER A 457 -16.02 -1.11 -13.38
CA SER A 457 -15.79 -1.00 -11.93
C SER A 457 -16.23 0.37 -11.40
N GLU A 458 -17.08 0.37 -10.38
CA GLU A 458 -17.52 1.59 -9.69
C GLU A 458 -16.69 1.93 -8.45
N ALA A 459 -15.58 1.21 -8.20
CA ALA A 459 -14.71 1.46 -7.05
C ALA A 459 -14.30 2.94 -6.97
N GLY A 460 -14.56 3.58 -5.81
CA GLY A 460 -14.30 5.00 -5.60
C GLY A 460 -15.27 5.97 -6.31
N ALA A 461 -16.26 5.51 -7.08
CA ALA A 461 -17.24 6.40 -7.73
C ALA A 461 -18.08 7.20 -6.71
N SER A 462 -18.43 6.58 -5.58
CA SER A 462 -19.12 7.24 -4.48
C SER A 462 -18.28 8.34 -3.83
N VAL A 463 -16.95 8.13 -3.71
CA VAL A 463 -16.03 9.13 -3.19
C VAL A 463 -15.89 10.30 -4.16
N TYR A 464 -15.73 10.00 -5.46
CA TYR A 464 -15.72 11.03 -6.50
C TYR A 464 -17.00 11.87 -6.47
N SER A 465 -18.17 11.24 -6.50
CA SER A 465 -19.47 11.95 -6.59
C SER A 465 -19.71 12.93 -5.43
N ALA A 466 -19.15 12.64 -4.25
CA ALA A 466 -19.20 13.51 -3.08
C ALA A 466 -18.07 14.56 -3.01
N SER A 467 -17.05 14.45 -3.87
CA SER A 467 -15.87 15.32 -3.85
C SER A 467 -16.16 16.74 -4.35
N ASP A 468 -15.27 17.67 -4.00
CA ASP A 468 -15.33 19.04 -4.51
C ASP A 468 -15.09 19.09 -6.02
N VAL A 469 -14.25 18.19 -6.55
CA VAL A 469 -14.01 18.05 -7.99
C VAL A 469 -15.31 17.78 -8.74
N ALA A 470 -16.10 16.83 -8.24
CA ALA A 470 -17.38 16.49 -8.87
C ALA A 470 -18.42 17.60 -8.71
N ARG A 471 -18.36 18.38 -7.61
CA ARG A 471 -19.22 19.56 -7.43
C ARG A 471 -18.86 20.70 -8.39
N GLU A 472 -17.54 20.92 -8.63
CA GLU A 472 -17.07 21.90 -9.60
C GLU A 472 -17.46 21.50 -11.03
N GLU A 473 -17.37 20.21 -11.39
CA GLU A 473 -17.73 19.72 -12.72
C GLU A 473 -19.25 19.72 -12.98
N PHE A 474 -20.05 19.43 -11.95
CA PHE A 474 -21.51 19.27 -12.04
C PHE A 474 -22.22 19.96 -10.88
N PRO A 475 -22.20 21.31 -10.81
CA PRO A 475 -22.80 22.04 -9.69
C PRO A 475 -24.31 21.82 -9.56
N ASP A 476 -25.03 21.68 -10.67
CA ASP A 476 -26.48 21.57 -10.74
C ASP A 476 -27.02 20.13 -10.64
N HIS A 477 -26.12 19.13 -10.48
CA HIS A 477 -26.51 17.73 -10.43
C HIS A 477 -26.18 17.09 -9.07
N ASP A 478 -26.97 16.13 -8.65
CA ASP A 478 -26.77 15.43 -7.39
C ASP A 478 -25.64 14.37 -7.45
N VAL A 479 -25.33 13.77 -6.30
CA VAL A 479 -24.27 12.76 -6.16
C VAL A 479 -24.50 11.52 -7.01
N THR A 480 -25.76 11.17 -7.31
CA THR A 480 -26.08 9.95 -8.05
C THR A 480 -25.82 10.13 -9.55
N VAL A 481 -26.16 11.30 -10.11
CA VAL A 481 -25.83 11.65 -11.50
C VAL A 481 -24.31 11.73 -11.69
N ARG A 482 -23.60 12.37 -10.76
CA ARG A 482 -22.13 12.46 -10.79
C ARG A 482 -21.46 11.08 -10.79
N GLY A 483 -21.99 10.15 -9.98
CA GLY A 483 -21.54 8.75 -9.96
C GLY A 483 -21.70 8.06 -11.32
N SER A 484 -22.90 8.16 -11.90
CA SER A 484 -23.19 7.56 -13.20
C SER A 484 -22.35 8.13 -14.34
N VAL A 485 -22.07 9.44 -14.33
CA VAL A 485 -21.15 10.09 -15.27
C VAL A 485 -19.75 9.53 -15.13
N SER A 486 -19.27 9.35 -13.89
CA SER A 486 -17.93 8.77 -13.65
C SER A 486 -17.84 7.34 -14.18
N ILE A 487 -18.85 6.50 -13.99
CA ILE A 487 -18.90 5.12 -14.52
C ILE A 487 -18.78 5.16 -16.07
N ALA A 488 -19.54 6.01 -16.73
CA ALA A 488 -19.49 6.12 -18.19
C ALA A 488 -18.11 6.63 -18.69
N ARG A 489 -17.54 7.63 -18.04
CA ARG A 489 -16.22 8.19 -18.39
C ARG A 489 -15.07 7.21 -18.15
N ARG A 490 -15.18 6.33 -17.14
CA ARG A 490 -14.19 5.26 -16.93
C ARG A 490 -14.13 4.30 -18.09
N LEU A 491 -15.24 4.03 -18.76
CA LEU A 491 -15.22 3.23 -19.98
C LEU A 491 -14.52 3.97 -21.13
N MET A 492 -14.73 5.28 -21.23
CA MET A 492 -14.09 6.10 -22.26
C MET A 492 -12.58 6.18 -22.07
N ASP A 493 -12.12 6.54 -20.87
CA ASP A 493 -10.73 6.57 -20.48
C ASP A 493 -10.57 6.38 -18.95
N PRO A 494 -10.18 5.17 -18.49
CA PRO A 494 -10.00 4.86 -17.08
C PRO A 494 -9.00 5.79 -16.39
N LEU A 495 -7.84 6.05 -17.01
CA LEU A 495 -6.79 6.90 -16.43
C LEU A 495 -7.31 8.31 -16.18
N SER A 496 -7.90 8.94 -17.19
CA SER A 496 -8.38 10.33 -17.12
C SER A 496 -9.46 10.54 -16.06
N GLU A 497 -10.24 9.52 -15.74
CA GLU A 497 -11.29 9.61 -14.75
C GLU A 497 -10.82 9.19 -13.34
N LEU A 498 -10.04 8.09 -13.22
CA LEU A 498 -9.60 7.59 -11.93
C LEU A 498 -8.63 8.54 -11.21
N VAL A 499 -7.85 9.34 -11.94
CA VAL A 499 -6.96 10.36 -11.33
C VAL A 499 -7.72 11.46 -10.57
N LYS A 500 -9.04 11.59 -10.75
CA LYS A 500 -9.88 12.51 -9.99
C LYS A 500 -10.26 11.98 -8.60
N VAL A 501 -10.04 10.70 -8.35
CA VAL A 501 -10.32 10.00 -7.09
C VAL A 501 -9.02 9.92 -6.30
N ASP A 502 -9.08 10.13 -4.97
CA ASP A 502 -7.93 9.82 -4.11
C ASP A 502 -7.54 8.35 -4.32
N PRO A 503 -6.29 8.04 -4.72
CA PRO A 503 -5.88 6.67 -4.99
C PRO A 503 -6.16 5.70 -3.83
N LYS A 504 -6.15 6.17 -2.58
CA LYS A 504 -6.53 5.38 -1.39
C LYS A 504 -8.02 5.02 -1.34
N ALA A 505 -8.86 5.75 -2.05
CA ALA A 505 -10.29 5.46 -2.12
C ALA A 505 -10.65 4.45 -3.23
N ILE A 506 -9.68 4.11 -4.09
CA ILE A 506 -9.81 3.05 -5.07
C ILE A 506 -9.52 1.72 -4.36
N GLY A 507 -10.44 0.77 -4.43
CA GLY A 507 -10.26 -0.55 -3.82
C GLY A 507 -9.24 -1.37 -4.61
N VAL A 508 -8.02 -1.51 -4.07
CA VAL A 508 -6.90 -2.20 -4.71
C VAL A 508 -6.40 -3.43 -3.95
N GLY A 509 -7.01 -3.72 -2.77
CA GLY A 509 -6.67 -4.91 -2.02
C GLY A 509 -7.37 -5.04 -0.67
N GLN A 510 -7.41 -6.28 -0.16
CA GLN A 510 -8.20 -6.66 1.02
C GLN A 510 -7.76 -5.99 2.32
N TYR A 511 -6.45 -5.77 2.52
CA TYR A 511 -5.88 -5.19 3.75
C TYR A 511 -5.41 -3.75 3.57
N GLN A 512 -5.95 -3.03 2.58
CA GLN A 512 -5.53 -1.68 2.24
C GLN A 512 -5.62 -0.69 3.42
N HIS A 513 -6.59 -0.87 4.31
CA HIS A 513 -6.77 -0.02 5.49
C HIS A 513 -5.93 -0.43 6.70
N ASP A 514 -5.31 -1.61 6.65
CA ASP A 514 -4.53 -2.19 7.75
C ASP A 514 -3.03 -1.90 7.66
N VAL A 515 -2.55 -1.47 6.48
CA VAL A 515 -1.13 -1.11 6.25
C VAL A 515 -0.83 0.32 6.68
N ASP A 516 0.46 0.68 6.72
CA ASP A 516 0.88 2.07 6.95
C ASP A 516 0.30 3.01 5.89
N GLN A 517 -0.55 3.94 6.32
CA GLN A 517 -1.33 4.81 5.43
C GLN A 517 -0.48 5.89 4.74
N ASN A 518 0.68 6.25 5.30
CA ASN A 518 1.59 7.22 4.67
C ASN A 518 2.39 6.53 3.58
N GLN A 519 2.92 5.34 3.87
CA GLN A 519 3.63 4.53 2.88
C GLN A 519 2.69 4.13 1.72
N LEU A 520 1.46 3.73 2.03
CA LEU A 520 0.44 3.43 1.02
C LEU A 520 0.20 4.63 0.12
N LYS A 521 -0.07 5.82 0.71
CA LYS A 521 -0.34 7.02 -0.08
C LYS A 521 0.82 7.37 -1.00
N ALA A 522 2.05 7.40 -0.48
CA ALA A 522 3.23 7.72 -1.29
C ALA A 522 3.40 6.75 -2.47
N SER A 523 3.25 5.44 -2.23
CA SER A 523 3.39 4.43 -3.27
C SER A 523 2.29 4.51 -4.33
N LEU A 524 1.04 4.78 -3.92
CA LEU A 524 -0.06 4.94 -4.86
C LEU A 524 0.06 6.24 -5.67
N ASP A 525 0.48 7.34 -5.06
CA ASP A 525 0.73 8.62 -5.76
C ASP A 525 1.87 8.47 -6.80
N ASP A 526 2.97 7.80 -6.43
CA ASP A 526 4.06 7.47 -7.36
C ASP A 526 3.55 6.60 -8.53
N THR A 527 2.64 5.67 -8.28
CA THR A 527 2.04 4.82 -9.31
C THR A 527 1.19 5.64 -10.29
N VAL A 528 0.35 6.55 -9.77
CA VAL A 528 -0.44 7.46 -10.63
C VAL A 528 0.48 8.33 -11.47
N LEU A 529 1.50 8.93 -10.85
CA LEU A 529 2.51 9.76 -11.53
C LEU A 529 3.18 8.98 -12.68
N SER A 530 3.63 7.76 -12.41
CA SER A 530 4.26 6.89 -13.41
C SER A 530 3.30 6.57 -14.57
N CYS A 531 2.05 6.21 -14.27
CA CYS A 531 1.05 5.89 -15.30
C CYS A 531 0.71 7.08 -16.19
N VAL A 532 0.47 8.26 -15.60
CA VAL A 532 0.14 9.48 -16.33
C VAL A 532 1.26 9.88 -17.27
N ASN A 533 2.50 9.89 -16.79
CA ASN A 533 3.66 10.27 -17.59
C ASN A 533 4.04 9.16 -18.61
N GLY A 534 3.80 7.90 -18.29
CA GLY A 534 3.99 6.78 -19.21
C GLY A 534 3.05 6.84 -20.42
N VAL A 535 1.78 7.17 -20.21
CA VAL A 535 0.77 7.33 -21.29
C VAL A 535 0.97 8.65 -22.04
N GLY A 536 1.30 9.73 -21.32
CA GLY A 536 1.33 11.10 -21.85
C GLY A 536 -0.06 11.73 -21.86
N VAL A 537 -0.09 13.06 -21.83
CA VAL A 537 -1.32 13.84 -21.58
C VAL A 537 -1.61 14.80 -22.71
N GLU A 538 -2.84 14.75 -23.24
CA GLU A 538 -3.30 15.72 -24.25
C GLU A 538 -3.60 17.07 -23.59
N LEU A 539 -2.78 18.08 -23.89
CA LEU A 539 -2.79 19.39 -23.23
C LEU A 539 -4.14 20.11 -23.35
N ASN A 540 -4.79 19.98 -24.52
CA ASN A 540 -6.01 20.74 -24.83
C ASN A 540 -7.29 20.12 -24.22
N THR A 541 -7.26 18.85 -23.81
CA THR A 541 -8.45 18.17 -23.26
C THR A 541 -8.30 17.73 -21.82
N ALA A 542 -7.07 17.70 -21.30
CA ALA A 542 -6.79 17.21 -19.96
C ALA A 542 -7.50 18.02 -18.87
N SER A 543 -7.97 17.33 -17.84
CA SER A 543 -8.49 17.93 -16.62
C SER A 543 -7.36 18.54 -15.77
N LYS A 544 -7.71 19.47 -14.88
CA LYS A 544 -6.78 20.02 -13.88
C LYS A 544 -6.12 18.90 -13.06
N GLN A 545 -6.89 17.88 -12.68
CA GLN A 545 -6.40 16.76 -11.89
C GLN A 545 -5.37 15.93 -12.67
N LEU A 546 -5.66 15.59 -13.92
CA LEU A 546 -4.73 14.85 -14.77
C LEU A 546 -3.43 15.64 -14.99
N LEU A 547 -3.53 16.94 -15.26
CA LEU A 547 -2.36 17.82 -15.44
C LEU A 547 -1.49 17.91 -14.17
N SER A 548 -2.08 17.84 -12.97
CA SER A 548 -1.32 17.92 -11.72
C SER A 548 -0.39 16.72 -11.46
N TYR A 549 -0.61 15.60 -12.16
CA TYR A 549 0.27 14.43 -12.13
C TYR A 549 1.30 14.41 -13.27
N VAL A 550 1.31 15.41 -14.14
CA VAL A 550 2.37 15.53 -15.13
C VAL A 550 3.66 15.98 -14.43
N SER A 551 4.77 15.34 -14.77
CA SER A 551 6.10 15.64 -14.24
C SER A 551 6.37 17.17 -14.28
N GLY A 552 6.87 17.72 -13.20
CA GLY A 552 7.18 19.17 -13.09
C GLY A 552 5.99 20.10 -12.89
N LEU A 553 4.75 19.60 -13.02
CA LEU A 553 3.54 20.38 -12.75
C LEU A 553 3.02 20.14 -11.33
N ASN A 554 2.34 21.14 -10.79
CA ASN A 554 1.61 21.08 -9.53
C ASN A 554 0.17 21.55 -9.74
N SER A 555 -0.65 21.51 -8.71
CA SER A 555 -2.06 21.91 -8.78
C SER A 555 -2.26 23.38 -9.22
N THR A 556 -1.33 24.27 -8.90
CA THR A 556 -1.35 25.67 -9.34
C THR A 556 -1.03 25.78 -10.82
N HIS A 557 0.02 25.10 -11.29
CA HIS A 557 0.36 25.04 -12.71
C HIS A 557 -0.79 24.47 -13.53
N ALA A 558 -1.38 23.37 -13.07
CA ALA A 558 -2.52 22.74 -13.74
C ALA A 558 -3.73 23.66 -13.84
N ALA A 559 -4.06 24.37 -12.75
CA ALA A 559 -5.15 25.36 -12.77
C ALA A 559 -4.87 26.50 -13.74
N ASN A 560 -3.66 27.04 -13.78
CA ASN A 560 -3.26 28.13 -14.67
C ASN A 560 -3.26 27.70 -16.13
N ILE A 561 -2.84 26.46 -16.44
CA ILE A 561 -2.94 25.90 -17.80
C ILE A 561 -4.38 25.85 -18.26
N VAL A 562 -5.29 25.36 -17.40
CA VAL A 562 -6.72 25.28 -17.75
C VAL A 562 -7.33 26.67 -17.93
N ALA A 563 -7.01 27.62 -17.05
CA ALA A 563 -7.46 29.01 -17.16
C ALA A 563 -6.96 29.66 -18.46
N TYR A 564 -5.67 29.54 -18.75
CA TYR A 564 -5.06 30.07 -19.97
C TYR A 564 -5.74 29.51 -21.23
N ARG A 565 -5.99 28.19 -21.27
CA ARG A 565 -6.69 27.50 -22.37
C ARG A 565 -8.11 28.04 -22.57
N ASN A 566 -8.83 28.30 -21.47
CA ASN A 566 -10.19 28.79 -21.53
C ASN A 566 -10.25 30.25 -22.02
N GLU A 567 -9.25 31.06 -21.69
CA GLU A 567 -9.19 32.47 -22.08
C GLU A 567 -8.62 32.70 -23.48
N ASN A 568 -7.59 31.92 -23.88
CA ASN A 568 -6.82 32.16 -25.10
C ASN A 568 -7.10 31.11 -26.21
N GLY A 569 -7.92 30.12 -25.92
CA GLY A 569 -8.17 29.00 -26.83
C GLY A 569 -7.16 27.86 -26.69
N ALA A 570 -7.26 26.89 -27.60
CA ALA A 570 -6.41 25.70 -27.57
C ALA A 570 -4.95 26.04 -27.87
N PHE A 571 -4.03 25.42 -27.12
CA PHE A 571 -2.59 25.50 -27.37
C PHE A 571 -2.26 24.94 -28.76
N LYS A 572 -1.44 25.64 -29.50
CA LYS A 572 -0.96 25.23 -30.83
C LYS A 572 0.48 24.73 -30.79
N SER A 573 1.23 25.10 -29.77
CA SER A 573 2.60 24.68 -29.55
C SER A 573 2.89 24.46 -28.06
N ARG A 574 3.75 23.50 -27.73
CA ARG A 574 4.28 23.31 -26.38
C ARG A 574 4.96 24.54 -25.81
N ARG A 575 5.63 25.35 -26.66
CA ARG A 575 6.29 26.59 -26.26
C ARG A 575 5.32 27.62 -25.68
N GLU A 576 4.03 27.56 -26.03
CA GLU A 576 3.02 28.44 -25.43
C GLU A 576 2.80 28.22 -23.94
N LEU A 577 3.20 27.07 -23.38
CA LEU A 577 3.20 26.83 -21.96
C LEU A 577 4.04 27.86 -21.18
N LEU A 578 5.09 28.41 -21.78
CA LEU A 578 5.91 29.46 -21.18
C LEU A 578 5.16 30.80 -21.03
N LYS A 579 4.00 30.97 -21.70
CA LYS A 579 3.11 32.12 -21.53
C LYS A 579 2.15 31.93 -20.34
N VAL A 580 2.05 30.70 -19.79
CA VAL A 580 1.15 30.40 -18.67
C VAL A 580 1.72 30.99 -17.37
N PRO A 581 0.92 31.75 -16.60
CA PRO A 581 1.41 32.37 -15.35
C PRO A 581 1.99 31.34 -14.38
N ARG A 582 3.14 31.66 -13.79
CA ARG A 582 3.91 30.86 -12.81
C ARG A 582 4.53 29.56 -13.36
N LEU A 583 4.43 29.27 -14.64
CA LEU A 583 5.07 28.14 -15.27
C LEU A 583 6.42 28.60 -15.85
N GLY A 584 7.50 28.42 -15.08
CA GLY A 584 8.85 28.80 -15.50
C GLY A 584 9.56 27.70 -16.31
N ASP A 585 10.78 28.04 -16.81
CA ASP A 585 11.59 27.19 -17.68
C ASP A 585 11.79 25.77 -17.11
N LYS A 586 12.05 25.65 -15.82
CA LYS A 586 12.25 24.36 -15.16
C LYS A 586 11.01 23.47 -15.15
N ALA A 587 9.83 24.04 -14.89
CA ALA A 587 8.56 23.31 -14.95
C ALA A 587 8.24 22.91 -16.39
N PHE A 588 8.53 23.79 -17.36
CA PHE A 588 8.40 23.51 -18.78
C PHE A 588 9.33 22.36 -19.20
N GLU A 589 10.62 22.41 -18.85
CA GLU A 589 11.57 21.33 -19.14
C GLU A 589 11.05 19.97 -18.67
N GLN A 590 10.59 19.89 -17.45
CA GLN A 590 10.14 18.61 -16.92
C GLN A 590 8.79 18.14 -17.49
N ALA A 591 7.91 19.04 -17.87
CA ALA A 591 6.55 18.71 -18.32
C ALA A 591 6.43 18.49 -19.82
N ALA A 592 7.19 19.24 -20.63
CA ALA A 592 6.96 19.37 -22.04
C ALA A 592 7.00 18.05 -22.82
N GLY A 593 7.87 17.12 -22.43
CA GLY A 593 7.97 15.81 -23.09
C GLY A 593 6.77 14.89 -22.84
N PHE A 594 6.01 15.12 -21.78
CA PHE A 594 4.84 14.32 -21.38
C PHE A 594 3.52 14.93 -21.86
N LEU A 595 3.52 16.20 -22.26
CA LEU A 595 2.35 16.90 -22.79
C LEU A 595 2.32 16.78 -24.31
N ARG A 596 1.15 16.51 -24.86
CA ARG A 596 0.94 16.31 -26.29
C ARG A 596 -0.13 17.28 -26.81
N ILE A 597 0.01 17.69 -28.07
CA ILE A 597 -0.98 18.52 -28.76
C ILE A 597 -1.27 17.87 -30.12
N ARG A 598 -2.48 17.34 -30.29
CA ARG A 598 -2.86 16.59 -31.51
C ARG A 598 -2.78 17.44 -32.77
N ASP A 599 -3.31 18.65 -32.68
CA ASP A 599 -3.40 19.59 -33.82
C ASP A 599 -2.31 20.68 -33.73
N ALA A 600 -1.11 20.29 -33.33
CA ALA A 600 0.02 21.19 -33.15
C ALA A 600 0.56 21.71 -34.49
N GLU A 601 1.03 22.95 -34.48
CA GLU A 601 1.77 23.55 -35.58
C GLU A 601 3.09 22.83 -35.86
N HIS A 602 3.81 22.46 -34.78
CA HIS A 602 5.05 21.68 -34.88
C HIS A 602 4.74 20.17 -34.81
N PRO A 603 5.13 19.38 -35.80
CA PRO A 603 4.76 17.95 -35.88
C PRO A 603 5.23 17.11 -34.69
N LEU A 604 6.36 17.47 -34.06
CA LEU A 604 6.88 16.73 -32.90
C LEU A 604 6.10 17.01 -31.59
N ASP A 605 5.28 18.07 -31.53
CA ASP A 605 4.44 18.34 -30.35
C ASP A 605 3.32 17.29 -30.15
N ARG A 606 3.06 16.44 -31.15
CA ARG A 606 2.17 15.27 -31.02
C ARG A 606 2.87 14.05 -30.39
N SER A 607 4.20 14.08 -30.38
CA SER A 607 5.04 12.93 -30.01
C SER A 607 5.53 13.03 -28.55
N ALA A 608 6.20 12.02 -28.06
CA ALA A 608 6.90 12.07 -26.77
C ALA A 608 8.37 12.52 -26.91
N VAL A 609 8.80 12.99 -28.08
CA VAL A 609 10.12 13.61 -28.25
C VAL A 609 10.17 14.89 -27.44
N HIS A 610 11.21 15.05 -26.61
CA HIS A 610 11.40 16.24 -25.80
C HIS A 610 11.81 17.46 -26.67
N PRO A 611 11.29 18.67 -26.41
CA PRO A 611 11.65 19.87 -27.17
C PRO A 611 13.14 20.15 -27.31
N GLU A 612 13.96 19.77 -26.34
CA GLU A 612 15.44 19.87 -26.41
C GLU A 612 16.04 19.09 -27.56
N ARG A 613 15.32 18.09 -28.10
CA ARG A 613 15.81 17.20 -29.16
C ARG A 613 15.19 17.50 -30.53
N TYR A 614 14.40 18.57 -30.68
CA TYR A 614 13.77 18.92 -31.95
C TYR A 614 14.80 19.24 -33.03
N ALA A 615 15.78 20.09 -32.71
CA ALA A 615 16.86 20.43 -33.64
C ALA A 615 17.62 19.18 -34.13
N LEU A 616 17.82 18.19 -33.26
CA LEU A 616 18.48 16.92 -33.63
C LEU A 616 17.63 16.12 -34.64
N VAL A 617 16.33 16.06 -34.45
CA VAL A 617 15.40 15.32 -35.35
C VAL A 617 15.27 16.06 -36.68
N GLU A 618 15.24 17.39 -36.68
CA GLU A 618 15.25 18.22 -37.87
C GLU A 618 16.54 18.05 -38.68
N GLN A 619 17.69 17.94 -37.99
CA GLN A 619 18.97 17.64 -38.62
C GLN A 619 18.97 16.23 -39.25
N MET A 620 18.42 15.22 -38.56
CA MET A 620 18.25 13.87 -39.14
C MET A 620 17.43 13.91 -40.45
N ALA A 621 16.36 14.69 -40.49
CA ALA A 621 15.52 14.84 -41.70
C ALA A 621 16.31 15.54 -42.82
N SER A 622 17.03 16.61 -42.49
CA SER A 622 17.85 17.38 -43.45
C SER A 622 18.98 16.52 -44.05
N ASP A 623 19.70 15.73 -43.23
CA ASP A 623 20.84 14.90 -43.66
C ASP A 623 20.43 13.81 -44.66
N ILE A 624 19.19 13.32 -44.58
CA ILE A 624 18.62 12.36 -45.55
C ILE A 624 17.86 13.00 -46.70
N GLY A 625 17.80 14.36 -46.74
CA GLY A 625 17.20 15.11 -47.80
C GLY A 625 15.66 15.07 -47.81
N CYS A 626 15.01 15.01 -46.64
CA CYS A 626 13.54 15.03 -46.52
C CYS A 626 13.07 16.09 -45.52
N THR A 627 11.77 16.37 -45.58
CA THR A 627 11.11 17.23 -44.59
C THR A 627 10.75 16.43 -43.33
N LEU A 628 10.57 17.11 -42.18
CA LEU A 628 10.14 16.47 -40.94
C LEU A 628 8.81 15.72 -41.04
N PRO A 629 7.76 16.24 -41.72
CA PRO A 629 6.53 15.48 -41.98
C PRO A 629 6.75 14.21 -42.80
N GLU A 630 7.70 14.25 -43.78
CA GLU A 630 8.03 13.05 -44.56
C GLU A 630 8.76 12.02 -43.74
N LEU A 631 9.69 12.44 -42.85
CA LEU A 631 10.39 11.55 -41.92
C LEU A 631 9.38 10.84 -41.02
N LEU A 632 8.35 11.56 -40.53
CA LEU A 632 7.29 11.01 -39.66
C LEU A 632 6.35 10.05 -40.41
N SER A 633 6.08 10.28 -41.72
CA SER A 633 5.10 9.50 -42.46
C SER A 633 5.69 8.28 -43.17
N LYS A 634 6.96 8.33 -43.60
CA LYS A 634 7.61 7.33 -44.47
C LYS A 634 8.59 6.44 -43.71
N PRO A 635 8.29 5.14 -43.42
CA PRO A 635 9.19 4.22 -42.77
C PRO A 635 10.53 4.03 -43.48
N GLU A 636 10.53 4.10 -44.82
CA GLU A 636 11.73 3.92 -45.64
C GLU A 636 12.77 5.03 -45.42
N LEU A 637 12.33 6.25 -45.13
CA LEU A 637 13.22 7.36 -44.80
C LEU A 637 13.83 7.19 -43.41
N ARG A 638 13.02 6.78 -42.42
CA ARG A 638 13.52 6.49 -41.07
C ARG A 638 14.57 5.38 -41.06
N ALA A 639 14.41 4.35 -41.90
CA ALA A 639 15.37 3.26 -42.01
C ALA A 639 16.75 3.71 -42.57
N LYS A 640 16.84 4.87 -43.24
CA LYS A 640 18.09 5.44 -43.76
C LYS A 640 18.86 6.22 -42.70
N VAL A 641 18.28 6.54 -41.56
CA VAL A 641 18.94 7.32 -40.50
C VAL A 641 19.97 6.46 -39.78
N ASP A 642 21.25 6.80 -39.94
CA ASP A 642 22.34 6.18 -39.18
C ASP A 642 22.47 6.86 -37.81
N LEU A 643 21.94 6.23 -36.77
CA LEU A 643 21.94 6.75 -35.40
C LEU A 643 23.34 7.02 -34.85
N LYS A 644 24.33 6.27 -35.29
CA LYS A 644 25.70 6.44 -34.79
C LYS A 644 26.29 7.82 -35.07
N LYS A 645 25.83 8.48 -36.15
CA LYS A 645 26.27 9.83 -36.49
C LYS A 645 25.82 10.92 -35.52
N TYR A 646 24.79 10.63 -34.74
CA TYR A 646 24.16 11.61 -33.85
C TYR A 646 24.50 11.38 -32.37
N VAL A 647 25.34 10.41 -32.08
CA VAL A 647 25.81 10.17 -30.70
C VAL A 647 26.72 11.31 -30.28
N SER A 648 26.42 11.91 -29.14
CA SER A 648 27.18 12.99 -28.51
C SER A 648 27.34 12.72 -27.00
N ALA A 649 28.01 13.62 -26.30
CA ALA A 649 28.13 13.55 -24.84
C ALA A 649 26.76 13.58 -24.12
N ASP A 650 25.76 14.29 -24.71
CA ASP A 650 24.44 14.50 -24.12
C ASP A 650 23.37 13.60 -24.70
N VAL A 651 23.65 12.86 -25.76
CA VAL A 651 22.69 11.99 -26.47
C VAL A 651 23.35 10.70 -26.85
N GLY A 652 23.01 9.64 -26.15
CA GLY A 652 23.50 8.30 -26.45
C GLY A 652 22.58 7.52 -27.40
N LEU A 653 23.00 6.30 -27.74
CA LEU A 653 22.19 5.38 -28.54
C LEU A 653 20.81 5.06 -27.93
N PRO A 654 20.65 4.91 -26.59
CA PRO A 654 19.34 4.65 -25.99
C PRO A 654 18.33 5.77 -26.25
N THR A 655 18.72 7.03 -26.07
CA THR A 655 17.86 8.18 -26.36
C THR A 655 17.53 8.28 -27.86
N LEU A 656 18.51 8.03 -28.75
CA LEU A 656 18.28 8.03 -30.19
C LEU A 656 17.31 6.92 -30.63
N GLN A 657 17.42 5.75 -30.01
CA GLN A 657 16.50 4.64 -30.27
C GLN A 657 15.09 4.96 -29.80
N ASP A 658 14.93 5.60 -28.62
CA ASP A 658 13.64 6.05 -28.13
C ASP A 658 13.02 7.09 -29.08
N ILE A 659 13.79 8.05 -29.53
CA ILE A 659 13.34 9.03 -30.55
C ILE A 659 12.85 8.30 -31.81
N MET A 660 13.63 7.36 -32.34
CA MET A 660 13.22 6.61 -33.54
C MET A 660 11.97 5.77 -33.31
N ASN A 661 11.83 5.14 -32.15
CA ASN A 661 10.64 4.38 -31.78
C ASN A 661 9.41 5.30 -31.72
N GLU A 662 9.56 6.51 -31.20
CA GLU A 662 8.51 7.51 -31.13
C GLU A 662 8.15 8.06 -32.53
N LEU A 663 9.16 8.31 -33.40
CA LEU A 663 8.91 8.74 -34.78
C LEU A 663 8.20 7.66 -35.61
N ASN A 664 8.36 6.38 -35.27
CA ASN A 664 7.66 5.28 -35.93
C ASN A 664 6.14 5.29 -35.66
N LYS A 665 5.76 5.70 -34.46
CA LYS A 665 4.35 5.76 -34.03
C LYS A 665 4.14 6.97 -33.11
N PRO A 666 4.13 8.18 -33.68
CA PRO A 666 4.04 9.41 -32.89
C PRO A 666 2.79 9.43 -32.02
N GLY A 667 2.98 9.71 -30.73
CA GLY A 667 1.87 9.84 -29.80
C GLY A 667 1.05 8.59 -29.58
N ARG A 668 1.59 7.40 -29.85
CA ARG A 668 0.90 6.13 -29.59
C ARG A 668 0.58 5.98 -28.12
N ASP A 669 -0.67 5.69 -27.82
CA ASP A 669 -1.08 5.24 -26.51
C ASP A 669 -0.46 3.84 -26.22
N PRO A 670 0.32 3.66 -25.15
CA PRO A 670 0.94 2.37 -24.84
C PRO A 670 -0.07 1.33 -24.35
N ARG A 671 -1.27 1.75 -23.96
CA ARG A 671 -2.32 0.86 -23.47
C ARG A 671 -2.82 -0.09 -24.57
N LYS A 672 -3.34 -1.23 -24.16
CA LYS A 672 -3.92 -2.22 -25.08
C LYS A 672 -5.13 -1.63 -25.81
N GLN A 673 -5.44 -2.16 -26.98
CA GLN A 673 -6.68 -1.82 -27.66
C GLN A 673 -7.87 -2.38 -26.89
N PHE A 674 -8.96 -1.62 -26.87
CA PHE A 674 -10.19 -2.06 -26.22
C PHE A 674 -10.81 -3.23 -27.01
N GLU A 675 -11.17 -4.28 -26.30
CA GLU A 675 -11.90 -5.42 -26.85
C GLU A 675 -13.13 -5.66 -25.98
N VAL A 676 -14.22 -6.11 -26.56
CA VAL A 676 -15.42 -6.47 -25.82
C VAL A 676 -15.23 -7.84 -25.19
N PHE A 677 -15.70 -8.01 -23.95
CA PHE A 677 -15.68 -9.26 -23.21
C PHE A 677 -17.12 -9.63 -22.86
N HIS A 678 -17.45 -10.91 -23.00
CA HIS A 678 -18.75 -11.45 -22.61
C HIS A 678 -18.56 -12.63 -21.66
N PHE A 679 -19.33 -12.63 -20.59
CA PHE A 679 -19.42 -13.78 -19.71
C PHE A 679 -20.20 -14.92 -20.37
N GLN A 680 -20.14 -16.11 -19.81
CA GLN A 680 -20.88 -17.27 -20.29
C GLN A 680 -22.38 -17.03 -20.11
N GLU A 681 -23.15 -17.13 -21.19
CA GLU A 681 -24.61 -17.04 -21.15
C GLU A 681 -25.20 -18.21 -20.31
N GLY A 682 -26.23 -17.89 -19.50
CA GLY A 682 -26.94 -18.87 -18.68
C GLY A 682 -26.28 -19.19 -17.34
N VAL A 683 -25.20 -18.50 -16.95
CA VAL A 683 -24.54 -18.61 -15.64
C VAL A 683 -24.64 -17.23 -14.97
N GLU A 684 -25.65 -17.03 -14.12
CA GLU A 684 -25.93 -15.74 -13.48
C GLU A 684 -25.76 -15.80 -11.95
N LYS A 685 -25.88 -16.97 -11.35
CA LYS A 685 -25.86 -17.18 -9.89
C LYS A 685 -24.87 -18.28 -9.49
N PRO A 686 -24.37 -18.27 -8.25
CA PRO A 686 -23.50 -19.34 -7.74
C PRO A 686 -24.13 -20.74 -7.81
N GLU A 687 -25.46 -20.84 -7.75
CA GLU A 687 -26.22 -22.08 -7.88
C GLU A 687 -26.17 -22.69 -9.29
N ASP A 688 -25.87 -21.89 -10.31
CA ASP A 688 -25.76 -22.35 -11.69
C ASP A 688 -24.43 -23.03 -11.97
N LEU A 689 -23.47 -22.91 -11.05
CA LEU A 689 -22.11 -23.42 -11.22
C LEU A 689 -22.05 -24.94 -10.96
N GLN A 690 -21.40 -25.64 -11.86
CA GLN A 690 -21.10 -27.08 -11.71
C GLN A 690 -19.58 -27.28 -11.68
N ILE A 691 -19.14 -28.23 -10.83
CA ILE A 691 -17.72 -28.62 -10.76
C ILE A 691 -17.28 -29.14 -12.14
N GLY A 692 -16.14 -28.64 -12.63
CA GLY A 692 -15.62 -28.96 -13.96
C GLY A 692 -16.04 -27.99 -15.07
N MET A 693 -16.98 -27.06 -14.83
CA MET A 693 -17.33 -26.02 -15.79
C MET A 693 -16.12 -25.17 -16.14
N LYS A 694 -15.90 -24.89 -17.42
CA LYS A 694 -14.91 -23.96 -17.94
C LYS A 694 -15.61 -22.66 -18.32
N LEU A 695 -15.20 -21.59 -17.65
CA LEU A 695 -15.83 -20.27 -17.77
C LEU A 695 -14.81 -19.20 -18.13
N PRO A 696 -15.17 -18.27 -19.02
CA PRO A 696 -14.39 -17.05 -19.18
C PRO A 696 -14.58 -16.15 -17.97
N GLY A 697 -13.50 -15.52 -17.49
CA GLY A 697 -13.55 -14.63 -16.35
C GLY A 697 -12.60 -13.43 -16.50
N ILE A 698 -12.79 -12.45 -15.62
CA ILE A 698 -11.94 -11.27 -15.51
C ILE A 698 -11.33 -11.26 -14.12
N VAL A 699 -10.02 -11.09 -14.03
CA VAL A 699 -9.33 -10.94 -12.76
C VAL A 699 -9.71 -9.60 -12.13
N THR A 700 -10.34 -9.64 -10.97
CA THR A 700 -10.78 -8.44 -10.24
C THR A 700 -9.73 -7.95 -9.25
N ASN A 701 -8.96 -8.88 -8.65
CA ASN A 701 -7.93 -8.56 -7.68
C ASN A 701 -6.85 -9.66 -7.68
N VAL A 702 -5.60 -9.25 -7.46
CA VAL A 702 -4.46 -10.15 -7.29
C VAL A 702 -3.91 -9.98 -5.87
N ALA A 703 -3.69 -11.10 -5.19
CA ALA A 703 -3.09 -11.15 -3.86
C ALA A 703 -1.96 -12.18 -3.85
N ALA A 704 -1.07 -12.13 -2.87
CA ALA A 704 0.07 -13.05 -2.78
C ALA A 704 -0.33 -14.54 -2.75
N PHE A 705 -1.54 -14.85 -2.27
CA PHE A 705 -2.05 -16.22 -2.19
C PHE A 705 -2.88 -16.69 -3.40
N GLY A 706 -3.14 -15.81 -4.38
CA GLY A 706 -3.90 -16.14 -5.58
C GLY A 706 -4.61 -14.95 -6.19
N ALA A 707 -5.51 -15.20 -7.15
CA ALA A 707 -6.27 -14.21 -7.86
C ALA A 707 -7.77 -14.39 -7.66
N PHE A 708 -8.48 -13.28 -7.50
CA PHE A 708 -9.94 -13.25 -7.53
C PHE A 708 -10.39 -13.01 -8.95
N VAL A 709 -11.37 -13.80 -9.38
CA VAL A 709 -11.87 -13.79 -10.76
C VAL A 709 -13.38 -13.68 -10.75
N ASP A 710 -13.90 -12.65 -11.39
CA ASP A 710 -15.32 -12.54 -11.73
C ASP A 710 -15.61 -13.47 -12.91
N ILE A 711 -16.51 -14.40 -12.73
CA ILE A 711 -16.94 -15.39 -13.72
C ILE A 711 -18.39 -15.19 -14.17
N GLY A 712 -18.98 -14.04 -13.84
CA GLY A 712 -20.33 -13.69 -14.23
C GLY A 712 -21.41 -13.99 -13.20
N VAL A 713 -21.07 -14.51 -12.01
CA VAL A 713 -21.97 -14.70 -10.88
C VAL A 713 -21.78 -13.57 -9.84
N HIS A 714 -22.74 -13.38 -8.91
CA HIS A 714 -22.69 -12.30 -7.91
C HIS A 714 -21.53 -12.38 -6.90
N GLN A 715 -20.53 -13.22 -7.14
CA GLN A 715 -19.42 -13.46 -6.24
C GLN A 715 -18.18 -13.86 -7.03
N ASP A 716 -17.04 -13.23 -6.68
CA ASP A 716 -15.75 -13.60 -7.25
C ASP A 716 -15.32 -15.00 -6.78
N GLY A 717 -14.78 -15.78 -7.69
CA GLY A 717 -14.09 -17.02 -7.38
C GLY A 717 -12.61 -16.80 -7.10
N LEU A 718 -12.02 -17.64 -6.25
CA LEU A 718 -10.60 -17.62 -5.92
C LEU A 718 -9.83 -18.67 -6.73
N VAL A 719 -8.85 -18.25 -7.50
CA VAL A 719 -7.80 -19.12 -8.05
C VAL A 719 -6.61 -19.05 -7.09
N HIS A 720 -6.43 -20.08 -6.26
CA HIS A 720 -5.27 -20.13 -5.35
C HIS A 720 -3.96 -20.17 -6.13
N VAL A 721 -2.85 -19.64 -5.58
CA VAL A 721 -1.54 -19.57 -6.24
C VAL A 721 -1.10 -20.93 -6.81
N SER A 722 -1.41 -22.03 -6.15
CA SER A 722 -1.12 -23.39 -6.62
C SER A 722 -2.00 -23.85 -7.79
N GLN A 723 -3.03 -23.09 -8.16
CA GLN A 723 -4.00 -23.37 -9.23
C GLN A 723 -3.90 -22.38 -10.39
N LEU A 724 -2.97 -21.43 -10.35
CA LEU A 724 -2.77 -20.41 -11.39
C LEU A 724 -2.08 -20.95 -12.64
N SER A 725 -1.20 -21.94 -12.50
CA SER A 725 -0.42 -22.52 -13.60
C SER A 725 -0.09 -23.98 -13.34
N ASP A 726 0.21 -24.71 -14.40
CA ASP A 726 0.75 -26.07 -14.30
C ASP A 726 2.15 -26.09 -13.68
N ASN A 727 2.91 -25.00 -13.85
CA ASN A 727 4.23 -24.81 -13.24
C ASN A 727 4.09 -24.20 -11.83
N PHE A 728 5.15 -24.40 -11.01
CA PHE A 728 5.20 -23.77 -9.69
C PHE A 728 5.24 -22.24 -9.82
N VAL A 729 4.30 -21.57 -9.16
CA VAL A 729 4.19 -20.12 -9.11
C VAL A 729 4.51 -19.64 -7.69
N LYS A 730 5.46 -18.74 -7.59
CA LYS A 730 5.85 -18.14 -6.30
C LYS A 730 4.98 -16.93 -5.97
N ASP A 731 4.69 -16.10 -6.95
CA ASP A 731 3.91 -14.86 -6.82
C ASP A 731 2.80 -14.86 -7.89
N ALA A 732 1.56 -14.67 -7.48
CA ALA A 732 0.41 -14.66 -8.37
C ALA A 732 0.52 -13.54 -9.43
N SER A 733 1.13 -12.42 -9.11
CA SER A 733 1.32 -11.28 -10.01
C SER A 733 2.24 -11.55 -11.22
N GLU A 734 3.07 -12.62 -11.15
CA GLU A 734 3.90 -13.07 -12.28
C GLU A 734 3.06 -13.75 -13.37
N VAL A 735 1.90 -14.29 -13.03
CA VAL A 735 1.06 -15.09 -13.94
C VAL A 735 -0.16 -14.33 -14.41
N VAL A 736 -0.80 -13.60 -13.50
CA VAL A 736 -2.05 -12.88 -13.79
C VAL A 736 -2.01 -11.46 -13.28
N LYS A 737 -2.77 -10.59 -13.96
CA LYS A 737 -2.89 -9.16 -13.63
C LYS A 737 -4.36 -8.78 -13.50
N VAL A 738 -4.64 -7.73 -12.73
CA VAL A 738 -5.99 -7.17 -12.63
C VAL A 738 -6.50 -6.76 -14.02
N ALA A 739 -7.78 -6.91 -14.24
CA ALA A 739 -8.46 -6.72 -15.55
C ALA A 739 -8.03 -7.69 -16.65
N GLN A 740 -7.16 -8.68 -16.36
CA GLN A 740 -6.81 -9.72 -17.33
C GLN A 740 -7.97 -10.69 -17.54
N ARG A 741 -8.22 -11.05 -18.80
CA ARG A 741 -9.16 -12.09 -19.17
C ARG A 741 -8.50 -13.45 -19.03
N VAL A 742 -9.20 -14.37 -18.39
CA VAL A 742 -8.69 -15.72 -18.10
C VAL A 742 -9.77 -16.77 -18.38
N GLN A 743 -9.33 -17.98 -18.68
CA GLN A 743 -10.19 -19.17 -18.66
C GLN A 743 -9.98 -19.90 -17.37
N VAL A 744 -11.07 -20.14 -16.65
CA VAL A 744 -11.02 -20.85 -15.37
C VAL A 744 -11.93 -22.06 -15.36
N THR A 745 -11.56 -23.05 -14.56
CA THR A 745 -12.38 -24.24 -14.32
C THR A 745 -12.86 -24.21 -12.87
N VAL A 746 -14.15 -24.44 -12.66
CA VAL A 746 -14.74 -24.50 -11.32
C VAL A 746 -14.29 -25.79 -10.63
N ILE A 747 -13.63 -25.67 -9.45
CA ILE A 747 -13.14 -26.82 -8.67
C ILE A 747 -14.09 -27.14 -7.52
N GLU A 748 -14.58 -26.11 -6.84
CA GLU A 748 -15.43 -26.26 -5.65
C GLU A 748 -16.41 -25.10 -5.57
N VAL A 749 -17.65 -25.37 -5.18
CA VAL A 749 -18.66 -24.37 -4.87
C VAL A 749 -19.20 -24.65 -3.47
N ASP A 750 -18.94 -23.77 -2.53
CA ASP A 750 -19.41 -23.84 -1.14
C ASP A 750 -20.43 -22.72 -0.92
N LEU A 751 -21.69 -23.00 -1.22
CA LEU A 751 -22.78 -22.00 -1.09
C LEU A 751 -22.97 -21.51 0.35
N PRO A 752 -22.94 -22.38 1.41
CA PRO A 752 -23.05 -21.93 2.80
C PRO A 752 -21.96 -20.95 3.22
N ARG A 753 -20.72 -21.17 2.74
CA ARG A 753 -19.58 -20.28 3.03
C ARG A 753 -19.36 -19.22 1.98
N LYS A 754 -20.22 -19.15 0.98
CA LYS A 754 -20.06 -18.26 -0.18
C LYS A 754 -18.64 -18.30 -0.75
N ARG A 755 -18.12 -19.50 -1.03
CA ARG A 755 -16.78 -19.69 -1.59
C ARG A 755 -16.87 -20.43 -2.92
N ILE A 756 -16.17 -19.88 -3.93
CA ILE A 756 -16.00 -20.50 -5.23
C ILE A 756 -14.50 -20.70 -5.44
N ALA A 757 -14.05 -21.94 -5.57
CA ALA A 757 -12.65 -22.23 -5.90
C ALA A 757 -12.51 -22.53 -7.40
N LEU A 758 -11.52 -21.90 -8.00
CA LEU A 758 -11.27 -21.96 -9.44
C LEU A 758 -9.84 -22.43 -9.73
N SER A 759 -9.62 -22.95 -10.92
CA SER A 759 -8.31 -23.35 -11.44
C SER A 759 -8.08 -22.83 -12.85
N MET A 760 -6.86 -22.40 -13.13
CA MET A 760 -6.37 -22.08 -14.47
C MET A 760 -5.46 -23.18 -15.03
N LYS A 761 -5.27 -24.27 -14.33
CA LYS A 761 -4.47 -25.41 -14.79
C LYS A 761 -5.13 -26.13 -15.97
N SER A 762 -4.31 -26.69 -16.84
CA SER A 762 -4.77 -27.52 -17.96
C SER A 762 -5.48 -28.80 -17.48
N LYS A 763 -5.03 -29.34 -16.33
CA LYS A 763 -5.62 -30.47 -15.61
C LYS A 763 -5.86 -30.05 -14.15
N PRO A 764 -7.05 -29.55 -13.81
CA PRO A 764 -7.36 -29.15 -12.45
C PRO A 764 -7.36 -30.34 -11.48
N ASP A 765 -6.80 -30.13 -10.28
CA ASP A 765 -6.88 -31.11 -9.19
C ASP A 765 -8.23 -30.98 -8.49
N PHE A 766 -9.09 -31.93 -8.64
CA PHE A 766 -10.41 -32.00 -7.97
C PHE A 766 -10.34 -32.66 -6.59
N GLU A 767 -9.19 -33.23 -6.17
CA GLU A 767 -9.03 -33.84 -4.87
C GLU A 767 -8.79 -32.79 -3.77
N LYS A 768 -9.57 -32.89 -2.68
CA LYS A 768 -9.40 -32.09 -1.48
C LYS A 768 -8.04 -32.39 -0.82
N LYS A 769 -6.99 -31.63 -1.10
CA LYS A 769 -5.84 -31.60 -0.22
C LYS A 769 -6.28 -30.94 1.10
N LYS A 770 -6.40 -31.73 2.17
CA LYS A 770 -6.43 -31.19 3.55
C LYS A 770 -5.23 -30.24 3.70
N PRO A 771 -5.38 -29.07 4.34
CA PRO A 771 -4.24 -28.21 4.61
C PRO A 771 -3.18 -29.02 5.35
N SER A 772 -2.00 -29.12 4.76
CA SER A 772 -0.84 -29.77 5.35
C SER A 772 -0.45 -28.94 6.58
N GLY A 773 -0.73 -29.47 7.77
CA GLY A 773 -0.12 -29.01 8.99
C GLY A 773 1.42 -29.13 8.90
N PRO A 774 2.17 -28.39 9.70
CA PRO A 774 3.62 -28.42 9.66
C PRO A 774 4.16 -29.84 9.84
N PRO A 775 5.31 -30.21 9.21
CA PRO A 775 5.87 -31.55 9.32
C PRO A 775 6.26 -31.84 10.77
N GLY A 776 5.47 -32.68 11.43
CA GLY A 776 5.78 -33.21 12.74
C GLY A 776 6.95 -34.18 12.62
N GLN A 777 7.94 -34.01 13.48
CA GLN A 777 9.07 -34.91 13.66
C GLN A 777 8.59 -36.32 13.96
N GLY A 778 9.14 -37.27 13.23
CA GLY A 778 8.85 -38.69 13.42
C GLY A 778 9.43 -39.25 14.72
N GLY A 779 8.65 -40.10 15.34
CA GLY A 779 9.06 -40.91 16.50
C GLY A 779 8.09 -42.02 16.76
N GLY A 780 8.46 -43.24 16.33
CA GLY A 780 8.22 -44.52 17.03
C GLY A 780 6.82 -45.09 17.10
N GLY A 781 6.67 -46.23 16.44
CA GLY A 781 5.54 -47.10 16.30
C GLY A 781 4.81 -47.61 17.58
N GLN A 782 3.58 -48.04 17.43
CA GLN A 782 3.08 -49.39 17.58
C GLN A 782 1.56 -49.45 17.67
N ARG A 783 1.01 -50.32 16.80
CA ARG A 783 -0.10 -51.26 17.01
C ARG A 783 -1.55 -50.76 17.19
N SER A 784 -2.30 -51.19 16.26
CA SER A 784 -3.73 -51.45 16.16
C SER A 784 -4.47 -51.86 17.43
N PHE A 785 -5.68 -51.31 17.64
CA PHE A 785 -6.83 -52.13 18.07
C PHE A 785 -8.15 -51.51 17.53
N SER A 786 -8.93 -52.37 16.92
CA SER A 786 -10.29 -52.16 16.45
C SER A 786 -11.31 -52.20 17.60
N SER A 787 -12.35 -51.34 17.55
CA SER A 787 -13.73 -51.76 17.77
C SER A 787 -14.70 -50.59 17.69
N SER A 788 -15.57 -50.70 16.72
CA SER A 788 -17.02 -50.55 16.69
C SER A 788 -17.77 -49.67 17.71
N GLY A 789 -18.63 -48.81 17.19
CA GLY A 789 -19.95 -48.58 17.75
C GLY A 789 -20.38 -47.18 18.01
N GLY A 790 -21.43 -46.75 17.32
CA GLY A 790 -22.36 -45.79 17.87
C GLY A 790 -22.50 -44.39 17.25
N ARG A 791 -23.42 -44.24 16.31
CA ARG A 791 -24.16 -42.99 15.98
C ARG A 791 -25.13 -42.65 17.15
N PRO A 792 -25.78 -41.46 17.29
CA PRO A 792 -26.12 -40.46 16.28
C PRO A 792 -26.19 -38.98 16.78
N GLN A 793 -26.29 -38.08 15.78
CA GLN A 793 -27.23 -36.93 15.60
C GLN A 793 -26.97 -35.54 16.20
N GLN A 794 -27.19 -34.60 15.29
CA GLN A 794 -27.69 -33.24 15.38
C GLN A 794 -26.70 -32.19 15.90
N GLY A 795 -26.38 -31.14 15.17
CA GLY A 795 -27.11 -30.13 14.39
C GLY A 795 -26.60 -28.79 14.80
N GLY A 796 -26.18 -27.97 13.92
CA GLY A 796 -25.75 -26.60 14.23
C GLY A 796 -25.03 -25.93 13.07
N GLY A 797 -25.73 -25.08 12.32
CA GLY A 797 -25.25 -24.36 11.19
C GLY A 797 -24.19 -23.34 11.60
N MET A 798 -23.14 -23.24 10.80
CA MET A 798 -22.07 -22.28 11.00
C MET A 798 -21.93 -21.34 9.82
N GLY A 799 -21.96 -20.06 10.13
CA GLY A 799 -21.78 -18.94 9.24
C GLY A 799 -20.33 -18.75 8.79
N ASN A 800 -20.20 -18.14 7.70
CA ASN A 800 -19.06 -18.01 6.79
C ASN A 800 -18.06 -16.92 7.17
N PRO A 801 -16.74 -17.14 7.13
CA PRO A 801 -15.73 -16.09 7.37
C PRO A 801 -15.20 -15.35 6.14
N PHE A 802 -15.70 -15.61 4.90
CA PHE A 802 -15.20 -14.94 3.69
C PHE A 802 -16.32 -14.52 2.72
N GLY A 803 -17.29 -13.73 3.23
CA GLY A 803 -18.24 -13.04 2.37
C GLY A 803 -17.62 -11.73 1.86
N GLY A 804 -17.06 -11.72 0.65
CA GLY A 804 -16.81 -10.49 -0.07
C GLY A 804 -18.14 -9.90 -0.53
N GLY A 805 -18.42 -8.68 -0.10
CA GLY A 805 -19.62 -7.92 -0.46
C GLY A 805 -20.37 -7.47 0.78
N ASP A 806 -20.18 -6.21 1.16
CA ASP A 806 -20.96 -5.38 2.08
C ASP A 806 -20.17 -4.61 3.13
N TRP A 807 -18.88 -4.79 3.25
CA TRP A 807 -18.13 -3.99 4.23
C TRP A 807 -17.87 -2.53 3.76
N PHE A 808 -17.99 -2.23 2.46
CA PHE A 808 -17.96 -0.85 1.94
C PHE A 808 -19.18 -0.02 2.36
N THR A 809 -20.32 -0.65 2.60
CA THR A 809 -21.54 0.06 3.03
C THR A 809 -21.60 0.33 4.54
N GLN A 810 -20.88 -0.44 5.36
CA GLN A 810 -20.87 -0.23 6.82
C GLN A 810 -19.94 0.91 7.29
N ALA A 811 -18.91 1.26 6.51
CA ALA A 811 -18.07 2.41 6.85
C ALA A 811 -18.78 3.75 6.66
N ALA A 812 -19.77 3.82 5.76
CA ALA A 812 -20.55 5.03 5.51
C ALA A 812 -21.68 5.27 6.54
N SER A 813 -22.08 4.24 7.29
CA SER A 813 -23.20 4.36 8.26
C SER A 813 -22.78 4.71 9.69
N LYS A 814 -21.49 4.61 10.04
CA LYS A 814 -20.98 5.00 11.38
C LYS A 814 -20.57 6.48 11.52
N GLY A 815 -20.74 7.28 10.47
CA GLY A 815 -20.48 8.73 10.49
C GLY A 815 -21.67 9.62 10.85
N LYS A 816 -22.79 9.07 11.31
CA LYS A 816 -23.94 9.86 11.83
C LYS A 816 -24.39 9.31 13.18
N LYS A 817 -23.71 9.74 14.22
CA LYS A 817 -24.28 10.06 15.54
C LYS A 817 -23.37 11.06 16.24
#